data_6579442db89059dcc262b39989850860
#
_entry.id   6579442db89059dcc262b39989850860
#
_cell.length_a   1.000
_cell.length_b   1.000
_cell.length_c   1.000
_cell.angle_alpha   90.00
_cell.angle_beta   90.00
_cell.angle_gamma   90.00
#
_symmetry.space_group_name_H-M   'P 1'
#
loop_
_entity.id
_entity.type
_entity.pdbx_description
1 polymer ?
#
loop_
_entity_poly.entity_id
_entity_poly.type
_entity_poly.pdbx_seq_one_letter_code
_entity_poly.pdbx_strand_id
1 'polypeptide(L)'
;MIREQGAKLVSKGYAVIPVRPNSKIPSIPSWQKNLLSEQDCLSRPEDEGVGLLCGYGDHPLLGIDCDIEDDADLAASVRNRFDTILHFEETNPIRHGKRPKFMILGAMKSDERFSKMSSVKYTKDGGKTTVQVEMLGVGHYFVAYGIHPDTGKAYEWEEGLMGAGPEDWSSSDFAPIALEDLKACIAAFEEEVAKRGGYQPVGSATGSTEVLDWTSREPQKAPMELKLHFVEKVLEDLTTEKKIDADSYDNWLQVGMALHHQFAGGVEGLNIWDTWSAASAKYKPGVCATKWATFGKYPAKMKTMRSFVYAWYALGLNGKYSFCETGIVHRIIRESGDRIRFLADANRFRECNKLTGRWIDTDDVCIQHQIFNQIEYGLEDEAKDIKEQGFEERATALLSFRSKCRASMSRVLTSVCKDMKATTTAKFADFDADANLFGVGNGVLDLAKGRFLGAKPELMISKGSFVDYVEGARNARWEQFIQEVTGGDETTADYLQRVVGYAMSGVPNQHLMFFLIGRGCNGKSVFLNTLSKVFGSYHKAVPADYFTMTEKQVQGTGKGPDATLVSMAGSRLCVSAETALGASMQEAVIKRLVSRDVLTARALYSNSVMEIIPTWVLFVATNHFPDVRTRDKGTWRRIRAIEFGVDFDDGKHEMDPWLEDKLAQNLPGILNWCIEGYRKYRKYGLTQSDSAKAFTEQLQEQGNYIGRWLSDKCVKSADAEVLLKDAFASWRAWSAKEGGFEYCPNDKVFGQSLVECGFNKHRASKGILMLGFRLLTDEELAARQEAEDEEEIRELFA
;
A
#
# COMPACT_ATOMS: atom_id res chain seq x y z
N MET A 1 -15.64 -20.28 -39.25
CA MET A 1 -15.91 -19.92 -37.85
C MET A 1 -14.79 -19.08 -37.28
N ILE A 2 -13.51 -19.52 -37.36
CA ILE A 2 -12.41 -18.76 -36.73
C ILE A 2 -12.21 -17.35 -37.32
N ARG A 3 -12.41 -17.17 -38.62
CA ARG A 3 -12.29 -15.84 -39.28
C ARG A 3 -13.24 -14.82 -38.73
N GLU A 4 -14.49 -15.22 -38.53
CA GLU A 4 -15.53 -14.29 -38.10
C GLU A 4 -15.59 -14.19 -36.57
N GLN A 5 -15.79 -15.30 -35.86
CA GLN A 5 -15.96 -15.32 -34.42
C GLN A 5 -14.64 -15.13 -33.69
N GLY A 6 -13.57 -15.73 -34.19
CA GLY A 6 -12.24 -15.58 -33.58
C GLY A 6 -11.74 -14.14 -33.59
N ALA A 7 -11.87 -13.42 -34.69
CA ALA A 7 -11.47 -12.01 -34.79
C ALA A 7 -12.33 -11.11 -33.86
N LYS A 8 -13.66 -11.31 -33.80
CA LYS A 8 -14.54 -10.61 -32.87
C LYS A 8 -14.14 -10.84 -31.41
N LEU A 9 -13.80 -12.07 -31.03
CA LEU A 9 -13.40 -12.40 -29.66
C LEU A 9 -12.05 -11.81 -29.27
N VAL A 10 -11.09 -11.75 -30.20
CA VAL A 10 -9.82 -11.06 -29.95
C VAL A 10 -10.05 -9.57 -29.68
N SER A 11 -10.91 -8.90 -30.48
CA SER A 11 -11.25 -7.48 -30.27
C SER A 11 -11.96 -7.22 -28.92
N LYS A 12 -12.62 -8.24 -28.35
CA LYS A 12 -13.25 -8.21 -27.02
C LYS A 12 -12.32 -8.59 -25.86
N GLY A 13 -11.02 -8.79 -26.12
CA GLY A 13 -10.01 -9.06 -25.10
C GLY A 13 -9.83 -10.53 -24.75
N TYR A 14 -10.42 -11.47 -25.50
CA TYR A 14 -10.24 -12.89 -25.25
C TYR A 14 -8.93 -13.44 -25.85
N ALA A 15 -8.33 -14.40 -25.16
CA ALA A 15 -7.19 -15.17 -25.65
C ALA A 15 -7.67 -16.32 -26.56
N VAL A 16 -7.60 -16.13 -27.87
CA VAL A 16 -8.13 -17.03 -28.89
C VAL A 16 -7.07 -18.00 -29.39
N ILE A 17 -7.44 -19.26 -29.54
CA ILE A 17 -6.63 -20.33 -30.15
C ILE A 17 -7.42 -21.06 -31.23
N PRO A 18 -6.78 -21.54 -32.31
CA PRO A 18 -7.45 -22.28 -33.35
C PRO A 18 -7.60 -23.75 -32.96
N VAL A 19 -8.77 -24.33 -33.28
CA VAL A 19 -9.10 -25.73 -33.01
C VAL A 19 -9.34 -26.47 -34.32
N ARG A 20 -8.83 -27.71 -34.44
CA ARG A 20 -9.01 -28.54 -35.64
C ARG A 20 -10.50 -28.76 -35.93
N PRO A 21 -10.90 -28.84 -37.20
CA PRO A 21 -12.27 -29.15 -37.57
C PRO A 21 -12.78 -30.44 -36.91
N ASN A 22 -14.00 -30.43 -36.42
CA ASN A 22 -14.66 -31.57 -35.77
C ASN A 22 -13.84 -32.18 -34.61
N SER A 23 -13.14 -31.37 -33.88
CA SER A 23 -12.22 -31.81 -32.84
C SER A 23 -12.22 -30.87 -31.64
N LYS A 24 -11.68 -31.34 -30.53
CA LYS A 24 -11.35 -30.51 -29.35
C LYS A 24 -9.84 -30.19 -29.30
N ILE A 25 -9.06 -30.52 -30.32
CA ILE A 25 -7.59 -30.40 -30.32
C ILE A 25 -7.16 -29.11 -31.02
N PRO A 26 -6.28 -28.29 -30.41
CA PRO A 26 -5.73 -27.10 -31.07
C PRO A 26 -4.98 -27.44 -32.37
N SER A 27 -5.09 -26.57 -33.36
CA SER A 27 -4.45 -26.75 -34.67
C SER A 27 -2.97 -26.41 -34.69
N ILE A 28 -2.49 -25.65 -33.73
CA ILE A 28 -1.11 -25.14 -33.65
C ILE A 28 -0.37 -25.75 -32.45
N PRO A 29 0.94 -26.07 -32.59
CA PRO A 29 1.77 -26.48 -31.47
C PRO A 29 2.02 -25.33 -30.51
N SER A 30 2.27 -25.64 -29.26
CA SER A 30 2.52 -24.61 -28.20
C SER A 30 1.45 -23.50 -28.13
N TRP A 31 0.22 -23.87 -28.38
CA TRP A 31 -0.96 -22.99 -28.43
C TRP A 31 -1.11 -22.09 -27.21
N GLN A 32 -0.64 -22.53 -26.04
CA GLN A 32 -0.65 -21.72 -24.79
C GLN A 32 0.21 -20.46 -24.88
N LYS A 33 1.18 -20.42 -25.80
CA LYS A 33 2.10 -19.29 -26.00
C LYS A 33 1.83 -18.52 -27.31
N ASN A 34 1.09 -19.13 -28.23
CA ASN A 34 0.86 -18.61 -29.57
C ASN A 34 -0.61 -18.19 -29.72
N LEU A 35 -0.98 -17.10 -29.01
CA LEU A 35 -2.30 -16.51 -29.13
C LEU A 35 -2.45 -15.82 -30.48
N LEU A 36 -3.65 -15.89 -31.04
CA LEU A 36 -3.93 -15.29 -32.33
C LEU A 36 -4.29 -13.80 -32.16
N SER A 37 -3.76 -12.97 -33.05
CA SER A 37 -4.27 -11.62 -33.30
C SER A 37 -5.53 -11.68 -34.21
N GLU A 38 -6.24 -10.57 -34.33
CA GLU A 38 -7.38 -10.46 -35.26
C GLU A 38 -6.96 -10.82 -36.71
N GLN A 39 -5.80 -10.35 -37.13
CA GLN A 39 -5.25 -10.58 -38.46
C GLN A 39 -4.86 -12.04 -38.69
N ASP A 40 -4.34 -12.69 -37.62
CA ASP A 40 -4.06 -14.13 -37.66
C ASP A 40 -5.36 -14.91 -37.80
N CYS A 41 -6.42 -14.59 -37.06
CA CYS A 41 -7.73 -15.22 -37.19
C CYS A 41 -8.28 -15.13 -38.61
N LEU A 42 -8.21 -13.96 -39.24
CA LEU A 42 -8.71 -13.71 -40.62
C LEU A 42 -7.93 -14.52 -41.69
N SER A 43 -6.67 -14.86 -41.40
CA SER A 43 -5.81 -15.63 -42.33
C SER A 43 -5.97 -17.15 -42.24
N ARG A 44 -6.69 -17.67 -41.22
CA ARG A 44 -6.85 -19.10 -40.96
C ARG A 44 -7.85 -19.80 -41.87
N PRO A 45 -7.83 -21.13 -42.00
CA PRO A 45 -8.88 -21.89 -42.67
C PRO A 45 -10.26 -21.67 -42.07
N GLU A 46 -11.30 -21.58 -42.90
CA GLU A 46 -12.66 -21.25 -42.43
C GLU A 46 -13.32 -22.35 -41.61
N ASP A 47 -12.91 -23.59 -41.78
CA ASP A 47 -13.44 -24.79 -41.13
C ASP A 47 -12.84 -25.01 -39.72
N GLU A 48 -11.81 -24.27 -39.36
CA GLU A 48 -11.26 -24.32 -37.98
C GLU A 48 -12.24 -23.72 -36.96
N GLY A 49 -12.30 -24.40 -35.79
CA GLY A 49 -13.04 -23.94 -34.62
C GLY A 49 -12.26 -22.89 -33.81
N VAL A 50 -12.92 -22.31 -32.82
CA VAL A 50 -12.40 -21.30 -31.92
C VAL A 50 -12.30 -21.89 -30.50
N GLY A 51 -11.13 -21.90 -29.93
CA GLY A 51 -10.92 -22.17 -28.51
C GLY A 51 -10.63 -20.88 -27.73
N LEU A 52 -11.11 -20.81 -26.51
CA LEU A 52 -10.81 -19.72 -25.56
C LEU A 52 -9.90 -20.25 -24.45
N LEU A 53 -8.80 -19.56 -24.24
CA LEU A 53 -7.80 -19.90 -23.24
C LEU A 53 -8.12 -19.25 -21.89
N CYS A 54 -8.16 -20.04 -20.83
CA CYS A 54 -8.46 -19.58 -19.48
C CYS A 54 -7.19 -19.05 -18.79
N GLY A 55 -7.39 -18.04 -17.92
CA GLY A 55 -6.33 -17.51 -17.05
C GLY A 55 -5.40 -16.48 -17.66
N TYR A 56 -5.75 -15.88 -18.81
CA TYR A 56 -4.92 -14.89 -19.51
C TYR A 56 -5.55 -13.49 -19.46
N GLY A 57 -4.71 -12.46 -19.58
CA GLY A 57 -5.13 -11.07 -19.59
C GLY A 57 -5.38 -10.47 -18.20
N ASP A 58 -5.83 -9.24 -18.19
CA ASP A 58 -6.14 -8.47 -16.96
C ASP A 58 -7.44 -8.96 -16.30
N HIS A 59 -8.36 -9.52 -17.11
CA HIS A 59 -9.60 -10.16 -16.67
C HIS A 59 -9.54 -11.65 -17.05
N PRO A 60 -8.88 -12.49 -16.24
CA PRO A 60 -8.60 -13.86 -16.60
C PRO A 60 -9.88 -14.71 -16.64
N LEU A 61 -10.15 -15.27 -17.80
CA LEU A 61 -11.32 -16.10 -18.06
C LEU A 61 -11.24 -17.44 -17.29
N LEU A 62 -12.39 -17.97 -16.86
CA LEU A 62 -12.54 -19.34 -16.38
C LEU A 62 -13.73 -20.02 -17.05
N GLY A 63 -13.68 -21.36 -17.13
CA GLY A 63 -14.78 -22.20 -17.58
C GLY A 63 -15.21 -23.17 -16.49
N ILE A 64 -16.51 -23.27 -16.19
CA ILE A 64 -17.08 -24.29 -15.32
C ILE A 64 -17.72 -25.35 -16.19
N ASP A 65 -17.05 -26.49 -16.40
CA ASP A 65 -17.49 -27.56 -17.28
C ASP A 65 -18.28 -28.61 -16.49
N CYS A 66 -19.57 -28.69 -16.75
CA CYS A 66 -20.49 -29.61 -16.09
C CYS A 66 -20.75 -30.82 -17.01
N ASP A 67 -19.91 -31.83 -16.87
CA ASP A 67 -19.92 -33.06 -17.61
C ASP A 67 -20.93 -34.05 -16.97
N ILE A 68 -22.23 -33.80 -17.18
CA ILE A 68 -23.32 -34.62 -16.69
C ILE A 68 -23.94 -35.36 -17.86
N GLU A 69 -23.70 -36.70 -17.97
CA GLU A 69 -24.21 -37.53 -19.06
C GLU A 69 -25.57 -38.12 -18.69
N ASP A 70 -26.52 -38.02 -19.63
CA ASP A 70 -27.81 -38.69 -19.62
C ASP A 70 -28.70 -38.52 -18.35
N ASP A 71 -28.47 -37.45 -17.53
CA ASP A 71 -29.32 -37.09 -16.40
C ASP A 71 -29.66 -35.60 -16.42
N ALA A 72 -30.74 -35.24 -17.14
CA ALA A 72 -31.18 -33.87 -17.35
C ALA A 72 -31.67 -33.21 -16.04
N ASP A 73 -32.30 -34.01 -15.14
CA ASP A 73 -32.77 -33.46 -13.85
C ASP A 73 -31.62 -33.13 -12.93
N LEU A 74 -30.57 -33.96 -12.90
CA LEU A 74 -29.34 -33.66 -12.14
C LEU A 74 -28.66 -32.42 -12.69
N ALA A 75 -28.55 -32.30 -14.03
CA ALA A 75 -27.98 -31.13 -14.66
C ALA A 75 -28.74 -29.85 -14.30
N ALA A 76 -30.09 -29.89 -14.30
CA ALA A 76 -30.92 -28.74 -13.91
C ALA A 76 -30.74 -28.37 -12.41
N SER A 77 -30.72 -29.39 -11.52
CA SER A 77 -30.49 -29.16 -10.09
C SER A 77 -29.14 -28.53 -9.79
N VAL A 78 -28.08 -29.05 -10.43
CA VAL A 78 -26.71 -28.54 -10.31
C VAL A 78 -26.63 -27.11 -10.81
N ARG A 79 -27.25 -26.82 -11.95
CA ARG A 79 -27.31 -25.48 -12.50
C ARG A 79 -27.96 -24.48 -11.53
N ASN A 80 -29.15 -24.77 -11.03
CA ASN A 80 -29.86 -23.91 -10.09
C ASN A 80 -29.04 -23.65 -8.81
N ARG A 81 -28.29 -24.65 -8.33
CA ARG A 81 -27.38 -24.49 -7.18
C ARG A 81 -26.21 -23.57 -7.52
N PHE A 82 -25.63 -23.70 -8.71
CA PHE A 82 -24.52 -22.84 -9.15
C PHE A 82 -24.98 -21.40 -9.34
N ASP A 83 -26.15 -21.16 -9.94
CA ASP A 83 -26.73 -19.83 -10.08
C ASP A 83 -26.91 -19.14 -8.70
N THR A 84 -27.35 -19.92 -7.70
CA THR A 84 -27.49 -19.42 -6.33
C THR A 84 -26.16 -19.10 -5.67
N ILE A 85 -25.12 -19.95 -5.81
CA ILE A 85 -23.81 -19.78 -5.18
C ILE A 85 -23.02 -18.65 -5.83
N LEU A 86 -23.08 -18.59 -7.15
CA LEU A 86 -22.31 -17.64 -7.95
C LEU A 86 -23.04 -16.31 -8.15
N HIS A 87 -24.26 -16.19 -7.65
CA HIS A 87 -25.13 -15.02 -7.79
C HIS A 87 -25.31 -14.60 -9.26
N PHE A 88 -25.40 -15.61 -10.15
CA PHE A 88 -25.65 -15.37 -11.57
C PHE A 88 -27.15 -15.07 -11.77
N GLU A 89 -27.52 -13.83 -11.75
CA GLU A 89 -28.83 -13.35 -12.18
C GLU A 89 -28.90 -13.37 -13.71
N GLU A 90 -28.98 -14.55 -14.34
CA GLU A 90 -29.10 -14.74 -15.81
C GLU A 90 -28.01 -14.06 -16.67
N THR A 91 -26.83 -13.79 -16.13
CA THR A 91 -25.84 -12.89 -16.74
C THR A 91 -24.63 -13.58 -17.35
N ASN A 92 -24.35 -14.83 -17.08
CA ASN A 92 -23.15 -15.49 -17.61
C ASN A 92 -23.48 -16.39 -18.81
N PRO A 93 -22.72 -16.32 -19.91
CA PRO A 93 -22.94 -17.15 -21.09
C PRO A 93 -22.82 -18.65 -20.76
N ILE A 94 -23.78 -19.44 -21.23
CA ILE A 94 -23.82 -20.89 -21.05
C ILE A 94 -23.74 -21.55 -22.41
N ARG A 95 -22.79 -22.46 -22.56
CA ARG A 95 -22.55 -23.22 -23.79
C ARG A 95 -22.99 -24.67 -23.65
N HIS A 96 -23.61 -25.17 -24.72
CA HIS A 96 -23.94 -26.59 -24.89
C HIS A 96 -23.17 -27.22 -26.05
N GLY A 97 -22.62 -28.39 -25.84
CA GLY A 97 -22.06 -29.24 -26.88
C GLY A 97 -22.89 -30.49 -27.09
N LYS A 98 -23.12 -31.27 -26.02
CA LYS A 98 -23.97 -32.47 -25.97
C LYS A 98 -24.86 -32.37 -24.73
N ARG A 99 -26.13 -32.01 -24.91
CA ARG A 99 -27.07 -31.93 -23.79
C ARG A 99 -27.24 -33.28 -23.10
N PRO A 100 -27.37 -33.32 -21.78
CA PRO A 100 -27.58 -32.23 -20.83
C PRO A 100 -26.33 -31.53 -20.33
N LYS A 101 -25.10 -31.89 -20.80
CA LYS A 101 -23.85 -31.22 -20.45
C LYS A 101 -23.90 -29.73 -20.80
N PHE A 102 -23.35 -28.93 -19.92
CA PHE A 102 -23.25 -27.48 -20.12
C PHE A 102 -21.94 -26.92 -19.55
N MET A 103 -21.54 -25.77 -20.04
CA MET A 103 -20.40 -25.01 -19.54
C MET A 103 -20.81 -23.55 -19.25
N ILE A 104 -20.45 -23.06 -18.09
CA ILE A 104 -20.64 -21.64 -17.71
C ILE A 104 -19.32 -20.91 -17.88
N LEU A 105 -19.39 -19.71 -18.45
CA LEU A 105 -18.27 -18.81 -18.61
C LEU A 105 -18.22 -17.79 -17.47
N GLY A 106 -17.05 -17.49 -16.95
CA GLY A 106 -16.85 -16.51 -15.87
C GLY A 106 -15.44 -15.93 -15.89
N ALA A 107 -15.13 -15.07 -14.93
CA ALA A 107 -13.79 -14.53 -14.72
C ALA A 107 -13.23 -14.96 -13.37
N MET A 108 -11.92 -15.19 -13.29
CA MET A 108 -11.21 -15.42 -12.03
C MET A 108 -10.86 -14.08 -11.39
N LYS A 109 -10.79 -14.04 -10.06
CA LYS A 109 -10.08 -12.97 -9.38
C LYS A 109 -8.59 -13.00 -9.75
N SER A 110 -8.01 -11.84 -9.99
CA SER A 110 -6.60 -11.72 -10.44
C SER A 110 -5.57 -12.26 -9.44
N ASP A 111 -5.92 -12.29 -8.16
CA ASP A 111 -5.11 -12.75 -7.04
C ASP A 111 -5.38 -14.21 -6.64
N GLU A 112 -6.45 -14.83 -7.13
CA GLU A 112 -6.89 -16.21 -6.82
C GLU A 112 -6.75 -17.15 -8.04
N ARG A 113 -5.59 -17.17 -8.68
CA ARG A 113 -5.37 -17.99 -9.88
C ARG A 113 -5.17 -19.46 -9.53
N PHE A 114 -5.86 -20.33 -10.24
CA PHE A 114 -5.72 -21.79 -10.17
C PHE A 114 -5.57 -22.39 -11.58
N SER A 115 -5.04 -23.62 -11.68
CA SER A 115 -4.94 -24.30 -12.97
C SER A 115 -6.22 -25.08 -13.29
N LYS A 116 -6.55 -26.08 -12.47
CA LYS A 116 -7.76 -26.90 -12.62
C LYS A 116 -8.22 -27.41 -11.26
N MET A 117 -9.54 -27.42 -11.04
CA MET A 117 -10.17 -28.12 -9.92
C MET A 117 -11.26 -29.02 -10.49
N SER A 118 -11.56 -30.11 -9.81
CA SER A 118 -12.61 -31.01 -10.25
C SER A 118 -13.24 -31.72 -9.05
N SER A 119 -14.53 -32.01 -9.16
CA SER A 119 -15.23 -32.93 -8.27
C SER A 119 -14.69 -34.36 -8.40
N VAL A 120 -15.08 -35.22 -7.49
CA VAL A 120 -14.99 -36.67 -7.73
C VAL A 120 -15.79 -37.02 -8.99
N LYS A 121 -15.27 -37.98 -9.78
CA LYS A 121 -16.00 -38.50 -10.91
C LYS A 121 -16.91 -39.63 -10.41
N TYR A 122 -18.18 -39.55 -10.76
CA TYR A 122 -19.16 -40.55 -10.39
C TYR A 122 -19.63 -41.29 -11.64
N THR A 123 -20.06 -42.54 -11.45
CA THR A 123 -20.61 -43.36 -12.51
C THR A 123 -21.88 -44.08 -12.06
N LYS A 124 -22.77 -44.35 -13.00
CA LYS A 124 -24.01 -45.10 -12.85
C LYS A 124 -24.06 -46.21 -13.88
N ASP A 125 -24.89 -47.24 -13.67
CA ASP A 125 -25.15 -48.31 -14.64
C ASP A 125 -23.89 -49.06 -15.13
N GLY A 126 -22.99 -49.39 -14.20
CA GLY A 126 -21.76 -50.16 -14.52
C GLY A 126 -20.74 -49.37 -15.36
N GLY A 127 -20.73 -48.04 -15.25
CA GLY A 127 -19.75 -47.17 -15.91
C GLY A 127 -20.21 -46.58 -17.23
N LYS A 128 -21.46 -46.80 -17.61
CA LYS A 128 -22.02 -46.29 -18.91
C LYS A 128 -22.32 -44.78 -18.81
N THR A 129 -22.84 -44.33 -17.66
CA THR A 129 -23.13 -42.92 -17.43
C THR A 129 -22.11 -42.32 -16.46
N THR A 130 -21.47 -41.20 -16.80
CA THR A 130 -20.48 -40.56 -15.96
C THR A 130 -20.89 -39.09 -15.70
N VAL A 131 -20.62 -38.64 -14.47
CA VAL A 131 -20.87 -37.24 -14.08
C VAL A 131 -19.68 -36.67 -13.33
N GLN A 132 -19.29 -35.45 -13.69
CA GLN A 132 -18.19 -34.73 -13.07
C GLN A 132 -18.35 -33.23 -13.34
N VAL A 133 -17.82 -32.37 -12.45
CA VAL A 133 -17.66 -30.95 -12.68
C VAL A 133 -16.18 -30.58 -12.64
N GLU A 134 -15.74 -29.78 -13.62
CA GLU A 134 -14.38 -29.33 -13.77
C GLU A 134 -14.34 -27.80 -13.88
N MET A 135 -13.49 -27.16 -13.06
CA MET A 135 -13.19 -25.74 -13.12
C MET A 135 -11.91 -25.55 -13.91
N LEU A 136 -12.00 -24.94 -15.07
CA LEU A 136 -10.88 -24.74 -15.99
C LEU A 136 -10.26 -23.37 -15.77
N GLY A 137 -9.05 -23.31 -15.24
CA GLY A 137 -8.29 -22.12 -14.96
C GLY A 137 -7.05 -21.97 -15.84
N VAL A 138 -6.00 -21.38 -15.30
CA VAL A 138 -4.77 -21.02 -16.02
C VAL A 138 -4.19 -22.21 -16.81
N GLY A 139 -3.94 -21.99 -18.10
CA GLY A 139 -3.33 -22.98 -18.99
C GLY A 139 -4.30 -24.03 -19.55
N HIS A 140 -5.59 -23.94 -19.23
CA HIS A 140 -6.65 -24.75 -19.83
C HIS A 140 -7.41 -23.93 -20.88
N TYR A 141 -8.14 -24.61 -21.75
CA TYR A 141 -8.99 -23.98 -22.75
C TYR A 141 -10.25 -24.82 -22.97
N PHE A 142 -11.22 -24.22 -23.59
CA PHE A 142 -12.40 -24.91 -24.07
C PHE A 142 -12.75 -24.45 -25.49
N VAL A 143 -13.48 -25.28 -26.24
CA VAL A 143 -13.95 -24.91 -27.57
C VAL A 143 -15.15 -23.98 -27.41
N ALA A 144 -15.07 -22.72 -27.88
CA ALA A 144 -16.19 -21.78 -27.86
C ALA A 144 -17.08 -21.94 -29.10
N TYR A 145 -16.49 -22.08 -30.28
CA TYR A 145 -17.19 -22.26 -31.56
C TYR A 145 -16.51 -23.39 -32.33
N GLY A 146 -17.32 -24.27 -32.93
CA GLY A 146 -16.88 -25.43 -33.70
C GLY A 146 -17.97 -26.46 -33.79
N ILE A 147 -17.63 -27.60 -34.38
CA ILE A 147 -18.51 -28.77 -34.45
C ILE A 147 -18.10 -29.77 -33.36
N HIS A 148 -19.06 -30.17 -32.53
CA HIS A 148 -18.81 -31.15 -31.49
C HIS A 148 -18.50 -32.51 -32.08
N PRO A 149 -17.37 -33.19 -31.73
CA PRO A 149 -16.93 -34.41 -32.42
C PRO A 149 -17.92 -35.57 -32.28
N ASP A 150 -18.61 -35.71 -31.15
CA ASP A 150 -19.50 -36.84 -30.90
C ASP A 150 -20.92 -36.61 -31.46
N THR A 151 -21.37 -35.36 -31.58
CA THR A 151 -22.73 -35.08 -32.06
C THR A 151 -22.81 -34.61 -33.49
N GLY A 152 -21.69 -34.19 -34.08
CA GLY A 152 -21.66 -33.55 -35.41
C GLY A 152 -22.40 -32.23 -35.52
N LYS A 153 -22.85 -31.63 -34.39
CA LYS A 153 -23.56 -30.35 -34.33
C LYS A 153 -22.64 -29.25 -33.83
N ALA A 154 -22.97 -28.00 -34.19
CA ALA A 154 -22.27 -26.85 -33.67
C ALA A 154 -22.47 -26.73 -32.14
N TYR A 155 -21.49 -26.14 -31.43
CA TYR A 155 -21.70 -25.69 -30.07
C TYR A 155 -22.69 -24.55 -30.07
N GLU A 156 -23.66 -24.59 -29.15
CA GLU A 156 -24.71 -23.61 -28.98
C GLU A 156 -24.53 -22.83 -27.68
N TRP A 157 -24.73 -21.52 -27.76
CA TRP A 157 -24.80 -20.65 -26.60
C TRP A 157 -26.25 -20.35 -26.25
N GLU A 158 -26.63 -20.29 -25.00
CA GLU A 158 -27.99 -19.90 -24.56
C GLU A 158 -28.18 -18.40 -24.75
N GLU A 159 -29.34 -17.99 -25.28
CA GLU A 159 -29.74 -16.58 -25.31
C GLU A 159 -30.02 -16.10 -23.88
N GLY A 160 -29.23 -15.11 -23.41
CA GLY A 160 -29.42 -14.43 -22.13
C GLY A 160 -29.85 -12.98 -22.32
N LEU A 161 -30.05 -12.23 -21.23
CA LEU A 161 -30.44 -10.80 -21.26
C LEU A 161 -29.46 -9.89 -21.97
N MET A 162 -28.20 -10.29 -22.12
CA MET A 162 -27.10 -9.48 -22.65
C MET A 162 -26.54 -10.01 -24.00
N GLY A 163 -27.17 -11.03 -24.61
CA GLY A 163 -26.71 -11.68 -25.83
C GLY A 163 -26.55 -13.19 -25.70
N ALA A 164 -26.29 -13.87 -26.83
CA ALA A 164 -26.23 -15.33 -26.85
C ALA A 164 -24.86 -15.91 -26.53
N GLY A 165 -23.75 -15.26 -26.88
CA GLY A 165 -22.41 -15.82 -26.78
C GLY A 165 -21.33 -14.85 -26.31
N PRO A 166 -20.10 -15.34 -26.16
CA PRO A 166 -18.99 -14.51 -25.68
C PRO A 166 -18.63 -13.36 -26.62
N GLU A 167 -19.09 -13.37 -27.89
CA GLU A 167 -18.90 -12.26 -28.80
C GLU A 167 -19.72 -11.00 -28.44
N ASP A 168 -20.73 -11.14 -27.61
CA ASP A 168 -21.56 -10.03 -27.13
C ASP A 168 -20.96 -9.37 -25.87
N TRP A 169 -20.00 -10.04 -25.22
CA TRP A 169 -19.38 -9.65 -23.98
C TRP A 169 -17.92 -9.28 -24.16
N SER A 170 -17.38 -8.42 -23.30
CA SER A 170 -15.94 -8.27 -23.10
C SER A 170 -15.47 -9.16 -21.94
N SER A 171 -14.21 -9.57 -21.93
CA SER A 171 -13.66 -10.31 -20.80
C SER A 171 -13.73 -9.52 -19.47
N SER A 172 -13.85 -8.21 -19.55
CA SER A 172 -14.01 -7.30 -18.40
C SER A 172 -15.44 -7.22 -17.85
N ASP A 173 -16.43 -7.74 -18.57
CA ASP A 173 -17.86 -7.62 -18.19
C ASP A 173 -18.27 -8.70 -17.18
N PHE A 174 -17.44 -9.74 -17.00
CA PHE A 174 -17.69 -10.80 -16.02
C PHE A 174 -17.33 -10.39 -14.61
N ALA A 175 -18.24 -10.59 -13.66
CA ALA A 175 -17.93 -10.45 -12.25
C ALA A 175 -16.88 -11.50 -11.84
N PRO A 176 -15.81 -11.11 -11.11
CA PRO A 176 -14.79 -12.06 -10.65
C PRO A 176 -15.35 -13.04 -9.62
N ILE A 177 -15.20 -14.34 -9.87
CA ILE A 177 -15.63 -15.43 -9.00
C ILE A 177 -14.52 -15.77 -8.01
N ALA A 178 -14.85 -15.87 -6.72
CA ALA A 178 -13.89 -16.26 -5.70
C ALA A 178 -13.60 -17.77 -5.73
N LEU A 179 -12.39 -18.14 -5.34
CA LEU A 179 -11.97 -19.55 -5.27
C LEU A 179 -12.85 -20.35 -4.29
N GLU A 180 -13.34 -19.73 -3.23
CA GLU A 180 -14.25 -20.34 -2.26
C GLU A 180 -15.62 -20.68 -2.88
N ASP A 181 -16.15 -19.80 -3.73
CA ASP A 181 -17.41 -20.04 -4.43
C ASP A 181 -17.29 -21.20 -5.42
N LEU A 182 -16.15 -21.33 -6.10
CA LEU A 182 -15.87 -22.48 -6.97
C LEU A 182 -15.78 -23.79 -6.18
N LYS A 183 -15.18 -23.78 -5.01
CA LYS A 183 -15.18 -24.95 -4.09
C LYS A 183 -16.58 -25.28 -3.59
N ALA A 184 -17.37 -24.25 -3.28
CA ALA A 184 -18.77 -24.43 -2.89
C ALA A 184 -19.62 -25.03 -4.02
N CYS A 185 -19.37 -24.66 -5.27
CA CYS A 185 -19.99 -25.29 -6.43
C CYS A 185 -19.62 -26.78 -6.55
N ILE A 186 -18.37 -27.16 -6.32
CA ILE A 186 -17.94 -28.57 -6.32
C ILE A 186 -18.68 -29.34 -5.21
N ALA A 187 -18.71 -28.80 -4.00
CA ALA A 187 -19.42 -29.43 -2.88
C ALA A 187 -20.94 -29.56 -3.16
N ALA A 188 -21.56 -28.52 -3.72
CA ALA A 188 -22.98 -28.53 -4.10
C ALA A 188 -23.27 -29.59 -5.18
N PHE A 189 -22.38 -29.76 -6.16
CA PHE A 189 -22.49 -30.84 -7.15
C PHE A 189 -22.47 -32.22 -6.48
N GLU A 190 -21.55 -32.48 -5.56
CA GLU A 190 -21.42 -33.75 -4.85
C GLU A 190 -22.65 -34.01 -3.97
N GLU A 191 -23.22 -32.97 -3.32
CA GLU A 191 -24.49 -33.09 -2.60
C GLU A 191 -25.65 -33.47 -3.52
N GLU A 192 -25.79 -32.84 -4.70
CA GLU A 192 -26.87 -33.14 -5.65
C GLU A 192 -26.72 -34.57 -6.21
N VAL A 193 -25.48 -35.02 -6.52
CA VAL A 193 -25.22 -36.41 -6.91
C VAL A 193 -25.61 -37.39 -5.81
N ALA A 194 -25.29 -37.08 -4.53
CA ALA A 194 -25.66 -37.93 -3.39
C ALA A 194 -27.20 -37.98 -3.18
N LYS A 195 -27.90 -36.84 -3.33
CA LYS A 195 -29.38 -36.78 -3.23
C LYS A 195 -30.06 -37.57 -4.36
N ARG A 196 -29.52 -37.55 -5.56
CA ARG A 196 -30.05 -38.22 -6.74
C ARG A 196 -30.00 -39.75 -6.56
N GLY A 197 -28.95 -40.25 -5.92
CA GLY A 197 -28.72 -41.67 -5.66
C GLY A 197 -28.37 -42.49 -6.90
N GLY A 198 -27.88 -43.69 -6.69
CA GLY A 198 -27.50 -44.62 -7.75
C GLY A 198 -26.15 -44.34 -8.40
N TYR A 199 -25.48 -43.26 -8.07
CA TYR A 199 -24.13 -42.94 -8.53
C TYR A 199 -23.06 -43.48 -7.57
N GLN A 200 -22.00 -44.07 -8.11
CA GLN A 200 -20.85 -44.59 -7.36
C GLN A 200 -19.60 -43.80 -7.74
N PRO A 201 -18.73 -43.42 -6.82
CA PRO A 201 -17.47 -42.77 -7.15
C PRO A 201 -16.56 -43.70 -7.94
N VAL A 202 -15.94 -43.16 -8.98
CA VAL A 202 -14.94 -43.91 -9.78
C VAL A 202 -13.59 -43.74 -9.10
N GLY A 203 -13.08 -44.82 -8.51
CA GLY A 203 -11.87 -44.83 -7.72
C GLY A 203 -12.22 -44.71 -6.24
N SER A 204 -12.36 -45.84 -5.56
CA SER A 204 -12.60 -45.87 -4.12
C SER A 204 -11.37 -45.41 -3.38
N ALA A 205 -11.56 -44.49 -2.45
CA ALA A 205 -10.71 -44.33 -1.28
C ALA A 205 -10.81 -45.57 -0.38
N THR A 206 -10.36 -46.72 -0.81
CA THR A 206 -10.03 -47.85 0.06
C THR A 206 -8.51 -47.93 0.06
N GLY A 207 -7.94 -47.67 1.25
CA GLY A 207 -6.53 -47.87 1.50
C GLY A 207 -6.05 -49.23 1.07
N SER A 208 -5.49 -49.34 -0.07
CA SER A 208 -4.49 -50.33 -0.43
C SER A 208 -3.17 -49.61 -0.54
N THR A 209 -2.27 -49.93 0.37
CA THR A 209 -0.84 -49.66 0.30
C THR A 209 -0.27 -50.42 -0.91
N GLU A 210 -0.63 -50.00 -2.10
CA GLU A 210 0.21 -50.28 -3.26
C GLU A 210 1.35 -49.24 -3.16
N VAL A 211 2.54 -49.77 -2.94
CA VAL A 211 3.80 -49.10 -3.23
C VAL A 211 3.65 -48.56 -4.64
N LEU A 212 3.32 -47.27 -4.75
CA LEU A 212 3.19 -46.63 -6.04
C LEU A 212 4.58 -46.69 -6.69
N ASP A 213 4.74 -47.65 -7.57
CA ASP A 213 5.84 -47.68 -8.52
C ASP A 213 5.75 -46.41 -9.37
N TRP A 214 6.36 -45.34 -8.81
CA TRP A 214 6.42 -44.03 -9.43
C TRP A 214 7.20 -44.01 -10.75
N THR A 215 7.63 -45.21 -11.20
CA THR A 215 8.23 -45.46 -12.51
C THR A 215 7.17 -45.57 -13.61
N SER A 216 5.88 -45.72 -13.32
CA SER A 216 4.80 -45.96 -14.26
C SER A 216 3.85 -44.80 -14.57
N ARG A 217 4.08 -43.59 -14.02
CA ARG A 217 3.27 -42.39 -14.31
C ARG A 217 3.96 -41.47 -15.29
N GLU A 218 3.18 -41.04 -16.29
CA GLU A 218 3.59 -40.15 -17.37
C GLU A 218 4.40 -38.89 -16.93
N PRO A 219 5.42 -38.53 -17.70
CA PRO A 219 6.36 -37.49 -17.37
C PRO A 219 5.92 -36.15 -17.91
N GLN A 220 4.82 -35.60 -17.47
CA GLN A 220 4.46 -34.21 -17.80
C GLN A 220 3.77 -33.50 -16.66
N LYS A 221 4.44 -33.40 -15.51
CA LYS A 221 4.17 -32.27 -14.61
C LYS A 221 4.89 -31.07 -15.18
N ALA A 222 4.17 -29.92 -15.28
CA ALA A 222 4.73 -28.65 -15.72
C ALA A 222 6.06 -28.31 -15.01
N PRO A 223 7.01 -27.65 -15.67
CA PRO A 223 8.20 -27.12 -15.03
C PRO A 223 7.87 -26.33 -13.76
N MET A 224 8.72 -26.42 -12.76
CA MET A 224 8.57 -25.61 -11.53
C MET A 224 8.97 -24.17 -11.82
N GLU A 225 8.35 -23.19 -11.16
CA GLU A 225 8.88 -21.82 -11.13
C GLU A 225 10.16 -21.79 -10.26
N LEU A 226 11.32 -21.96 -10.90
CA LEU A 226 12.61 -21.95 -10.23
C LEU A 226 13.49 -20.82 -10.78
N LYS A 227 14.12 -20.08 -9.89
CA LYS A 227 15.14 -19.08 -10.26
C LYS A 227 16.42 -19.80 -10.71
N LEU A 228 17.10 -19.28 -11.72
CA LEU A 228 18.34 -19.84 -12.30
C LEU A 228 19.34 -20.22 -11.21
N HIS A 229 19.73 -19.26 -10.35
CA HIS A 229 20.70 -19.48 -9.28
C HIS A 229 20.31 -20.56 -8.27
N PHE A 230 19.02 -20.83 -8.12
CA PHE A 230 18.53 -21.90 -7.24
C PHE A 230 18.73 -23.26 -7.90
N VAL A 231 18.52 -23.37 -9.22
CA VAL A 231 18.77 -24.61 -9.97
C VAL A 231 20.26 -24.95 -9.96
N GLU A 232 21.12 -23.96 -10.18
CA GLU A 232 22.58 -24.10 -10.10
C GLU A 232 23.01 -24.61 -8.73
N LYS A 233 22.49 -23.99 -7.66
CA LYS A 233 22.82 -24.41 -6.29
C LYS A 233 22.36 -25.82 -5.96
N VAL A 234 21.18 -26.23 -6.40
CA VAL A 234 20.69 -27.62 -6.22
C VAL A 234 21.65 -28.64 -6.87
N LEU A 235 22.10 -28.36 -8.09
CA LEU A 235 23.02 -29.26 -8.79
C LEU A 235 24.42 -29.28 -8.14
N GLU A 236 24.93 -28.12 -7.72
CA GLU A 236 26.22 -27.99 -7.01
C GLU A 236 26.20 -28.79 -5.70
N ASP A 237 25.18 -28.57 -4.84
CA ASP A 237 25.08 -29.26 -3.56
C ASP A 237 24.91 -30.77 -3.72
N LEU A 238 24.08 -31.23 -4.67
CA LEU A 238 23.90 -32.65 -4.96
C LEU A 238 25.20 -33.30 -5.52
N THR A 239 25.99 -32.55 -6.28
CA THR A 239 27.30 -32.99 -6.79
C THR A 239 28.30 -33.12 -5.64
N THR A 240 28.37 -32.12 -4.77
CA THR A 240 29.22 -32.09 -3.56
C THR A 240 28.91 -33.29 -2.66
N GLU A 241 27.63 -33.63 -2.47
CA GLU A 241 27.19 -34.78 -1.70
C GLU A 241 27.26 -36.12 -2.46
N LYS A 242 27.87 -36.13 -3.64
CA LYS A 242 28.03 -37.31 -4.51
C LYS A 242 26.73 -38.05 -4.83
N LYS A 243 25.61 -37.33 -4.93
CA LYS A 243 24.30 -37.86 -5.33
C LYS A 243 24.07 -37.80 -6.83
N ILE A 244 24.77 -36.88 -7.49
CA ILE A 244 24.91 -36.80 -8.94
C ILE A 244 26.39 -36.60 -9.27
N ASP A 245 26.80 -37.13 -10.43
CA ASP A 245 28.19 -37.09 -10.88
C ASP A 245 28.22 -36.81 -12.38
N ALA A 246 28.96 -35.76 -12.75
CA ALA A 246 29.14 -35.36 -14.15
C ALA A 246 29.99 -36.35 -14.95
N ASP A 247 30.80 -37.20 -14.31
CA ASP A 247 31.56 -38.25 -14.94
C ASP A 247 30.71 -39.50 -15.29
N SER A 248 29.54 -39.65 -14.64
CA SER A 248 28.56 -40.70 -14.96
C SER A 248 27.70 -40.28 -16.15
N TYR A 249 27.77 -41.03 -17.26
CA TYR A 249 26.96 -40.73 -18.45
C TYR A 249 25.45 -40.73 -18.17
N ASP A 250 24.96 -41.62 -17.32
CA ASP A 250 23.54 -41.66 -16.95
C ASP A 250 23.11 -40.45 -16.15
N ASN A 251 23.91 -40.01 -15.15
CA ASN A 251 23.65 -38.78 -14.39
C ASN A 251 23.73 -37.55 -15.30
N TRP A 252 24.77 -37.48 -16.14
CA TRP A 252 24.96 -36.41 -17.10
C TRP A 252 23.74 -36.26 -18.03
N LEU A 253 23.25 -37.37 -18.57
CA LEU A 253 22.09 -37.37 -19.45
C LEU A 253 20.79 -37.00 -18.70
N GLN A 254 20.59 -37.54 -17.50
CA GLN A 254 19.41 -37.22 -16.67
C GLN A 254 19.36 -35.75 -16.28
N VAL A 255 20.47 -35.16 -15.88
CA VAL A 255 20.56 -33.72 -15.56
C VAL A 255 20.26 -32.87 -16.79
N GLY A 256 20.86 -33.23 -17.94
CA GLY A 256 20.60 -32.52 -19.19
C GLY A 256 19.14 -32.55 -19.61
N MET A 257 18.50 -33.74 -19.58
CA MET A 257 17.08 -33.88 -19.89
C MET A 257 16.18 -33.10 -18.90
N ALA A 258 16.51 -33.16 -17.62
CA ALA A 258 15.76 -32.44 -16.58
C ALA A 258 15.83 -30.94 -16.76
N LEU A 259 17.00 -30.39 -17.09
CA LEU A 259 17.19 -28.98 -17.41
C LEU A 259 16.49 -28.56 -18.70
N HIS A 260 16.61 -29.42 -19.75
CA HIS A 260 15.90 -29.16 -21.01
C HIS A 260 14.39 -29.13 -20.82
N HIS A 261 13.84 -30.02 -20.02
CA HIS A 261 12.42 -29.99 -19.63
C HIS A 261 12.08 -28.75 -18.80
N GLN A 262 12.89 -28.40 -17.79
CA GLN A 262 12.66 -27.26 -16.88
C GLN A 262 12.64 -25.93 -17.62
N PHE A 263 13.53 -25.74 -18.60
CA PHE A 263 13.68 -24.51 -19.37
C PHE A 263 13.08 -24.57 -20.78
N ALA A 264 12.26 -25.59 -21.06
CA ALA A 264 11.59 -25.81 -22.35
C ALA A 264 12.56 -25.74 -23.56
N GLY A 265 13.77 -26.26 -23.39
CA GLY A 265 14.82 -26.22 -24.41
C GLY A 265 15.55 -24.90 -24.55
N GLY A 266 15.31 -23.94 -23.66
CA GLY A 266 15.93 -22.60 -23.65
C GLY A 266 17.44 -22.64 -23.41
N VAL A 267 18.13 -21.60 -23.86
CA VAL A 267 19.59 -21.45 -23.78
C VAL A 267 20.11 -21.43 -22.34
N GLU A 268 19.29 -20.92 -21.42
CA GLU A 268 19.64 -20.82 -20.00
C GLU A 268 19.87 -22.22 -19.39
N GLY A 269 18.98 -23.17 -19.69
CA GLY A 269 19.13 -24.55 -19.24
C GLY A 269 20.34 -25.23 -19.85
N LEU A 270 20.66 -24.95 -21.12
CA LEU A 270 21.87 -25.47 -21.78
C LEU A 270 23.14 -24.90 -21.10
N ASN A 271 23.18 -23.61 -20.80
CA ASN A 271 24.31 -22.98 -20.13
C ASN A 271 24.58 -23.56 -18.74
N ILE A 272 23.53 -23.81 -17.95
CA ILE A 272 23.65 -24.48 -16.64
C ILE A 272 24.23 -25.88 -16.83
N TRP A 273 23.71 -26.66 -17.80
CA TRP A 273 24.18 -28.00 -18.04
C TRP A 273 25.63 -28.04 -18.52
N ASP A 274 26.01 -27.14 -19.42
CA ASP A 274 27.36 -27.05 -19.95
C ASP A 274 28.36 -26.66 -18.84
N THR A 275 28.01 -25.67 -18.04
CA THR A 275 28.82 -25.24 -16.88
C THR A 275 28.97 -26.40 -15.85
N TRP A 276 27.88 -27.07 -15.49
CA TRP A 276 27.93 -28.21 -14.58
C TRP A 276 28.76 -29.37 -15.16
N SER A 277 28.63 -29.64 -16.47
CA SER A 277 29.38 -30.67 -17.17
C SER A 277 30.88 -30.40 -17.25
N ALA A 278 31.27 -29.13 -17.27
CA ALA A 278 32.67 -28.68 -17.33
C ALA A 278 33.50 -29.13 -16.11
N ALA A 279 32.87 -29.51 -14.99
CA ALA A 279 33.52 -30.10 -13.83
C ALA A 279 34.01 -31.54 -14.08
N SER A 280 33.56 -32.21 -15.14
CA SER A 280 33.97 -33.56 -15.50
C SER A 280 35.29 -33.60 -16.26
N ALA A 281 36.18 -34.54 -15.93
CA ALA A 281 37.42 -34.79 -16.69
C ALA A 281 37.13 -35.26 -18.13
N LYS A 282 35.93 -35.73 -18.41
CA LYS A 282 35.47 -36.22 -19.73
C LYS A 282 34.83 -35.14 -20.59
N TYR A 283 34.68 -33.92 -20.05
CA TYR A 283 34.03 -32.81 -20.73
C TYR A 283 34.76 -32.43 -22.03
N LYS A 284 33.96 -32.20 -23.06
CA LYS A 284 34.44 -31.63 -24.34
C LYS A 284 33.54 -30.48 -24.75
N PRO A 285 34.07 -29.29 -25.04
CA PRO A 285 33.25 -28.15 -25.47
C PRO A 285 32.35 -28.50 -26.65
N GLY A 286 31.09 -28.09 -26.60
CA GLY A 286 30.08 -28.26 -27.64
C GLY A 286 29.31 -29.61 -27.59
N VAL A 287 29.72 -30.59 -26.77
CA VAL A 287 29.02 -31.88 -26.63
C VAL A 287 27.64 -31.69 -26.03
N CYS A 288 27.51 -30.85 -25.02
CA CYS A 288 26.22 -30.51 -24.41
C CYS A 288 25.26 -29.89 -25.43
N ALA A 289 25.72 -28.92 -26.23
CA ALA A 289 24.88 -28.27 -27.25
C ALA A 289 24.40 -29.28 -28.32
N THR A 290 25.32 -30.16 -28.82
CA THR A 290 24.98 -31.16 -29.78
C THR A 290 23.93 -32.16 -29.24
N LYS A 291 24.08 -32.59 -27.98
CA LYS A 291 23.14 -33.51 -27.34
C LYS A 291 21.83 -32.82 -27.00
N TRP A 292 21.86 -31.56 -26.56
CA TRP A 292 20.68 -30.73 -26.25
C TRP A 292 19.70 -30.64 -27.42
N ALA A 293 20.24 -30.45 -28.62
CA ALA A 293 19.42 -30.39 -29.83
C ALA A 293 18.69 -31.73 -30.15
N THR A 294 19.10 -32.84 -29.55
CA THR A 294 18.42 -34.15 -29.72
C THR A 294 17.34 -34.43 -28.69
N PHE A 295 17.20 -33.56 -27.66
CA PHE A 295 16.17 -33.67 -26.66
C PHE A 295 14.82 -33.20 -27.23
N GLY A 296 13.72 -33.62 -26.62
CA GLY A 296 12.35 -33.30 -27.06
C GLY A 296 11.42 -34.51 -27.06
N LYS A 297 11.99 -35.72 -27.03
CA LYS A 297 11.26 -36.96 -26.72
C LYS A 297 11.85 -37.53 -25.44
N TYR A 298 11.10 -37.42 -24.37
CA TYR A 298 11.56 -37.87 -23.06
C TYR A 298 11.10 -39.29 -22.76
N PRO A 299 11.97 -40.16 -22.18
CA PRO A 299 11.55 -41.46 -21.70
C PRO A 299 10.54 -41.34 -20.57
N ALA A 300 9.59 -42.27 -20.47
CA ALA A 300 8.59 -42.32 -19.43
C ALA A 300 9.14 -42.31 -17.99
N LYS A 301 10.40 -42.73 -17.80
CA LYS A 301 11.09 -42.82 -16.50
C LYS A 301 12.16 -41.74 -16.28
N MET A 302 12.04 -40.58 -16.93
CA MET A 302 13.00 -39.50 -16.79
C MET A 302 12.88 -38.80 -15.44
N LYS A 303 14.03 -38.47 -14.79
CA LYS A 303 14.06 -37.51 -13.68
C LYS A 303 13.85 -36.10 -14.19
N THR A 304 13.01 -35.33 -13.54
CA THR A 304 12.82 -33.92 -13.80
C THR A 304 13.58 -33.08 -12.76
N MET A 305 13.72 -31.75 -12.95
CA MET A 305 14.27 -30.86 -11.90
C MET A 305 13.53 -31.00 -10.57
N ARG A 306 12.25 -31.32 -10.60
CA ARG A 306 11.48 -31.64 -9.39
C ARG A 306 12.10 -32.81 -8.60
N SER A 307 12.58 -33.87 -9.29
CA SER A 307 13.22 -35.01 -8.64
C SER A 307 14.56 -34.62 -7.97
N PHE A 308 15.34 -33.76 -8.61
CA PHE A 308 16.60 -33.25 -8.04
C PHE A 308 16.35 -32.32 -6.86
N VAL A 309 15.39 -31.41 -6.96
CA VAL A 309 14.97 -30.52 -5.87
C VAL A 309 14.47 -31.35 -4.68
N TYR A 310 13.70 -32.41 -4.90
CA TYR A 310 13.26 -33.31 -3.82
C TYR A 310 14.42 -34.06 -3.19
N ALA A 311 15.38 -34.57 -3.99
CA ALA A 311 16.58 -35.23 -3.45
C ALA A 311 17.40 -34.25 -2.59
N TRP A 312 17.54 -32.99 -3.04
CA TRP A 312 18.22 -31.93 -2.33
C TRP A 312 17.53 -31.59 -0.99
N TYR A 313 16.20 -31.48 -0.98
CA TYR A 313 15.42 -31.33 0.24
C TYR A 313 15.52 -32.57 1.15
N ALA A 314 15.44 -33.76 0.60
CA ALA A 314 15.52 -35.05 1.34
C ALA A 314 16.84 -35.21 2.09
N LEU A 315 17.93 -34.66 1.55
CA LEU A 315 19.25 -34.67 2.17
C LEU A 315 19.45 -33.53 3.20
N GLY A 316 18.49 -32.61 3.33
CA GLY A 316 18.60 -31.45 4.23
C GLY A 316 19.63 -30.42 3.78
N LEU A 317 20.04 -30.44 2.51
CA LEU A 317 21.07 -29.56 1.95
C LEU A 317 20.61 -28.09 1.86
N ASN A 318 19.31 -27.85 1.97
CA ASN A 318 18.75 -26.51 1.95
C ASN A 318 19.02 -25.67 3.20
N GLY A 319 19.63 -26.19 4.24
CA GLY A 319 19.93 -25.50 5.50
C GLY A 319 18.74 -24.84 6.21
N LYS A 320 17.65 -24.62 5.45
CA LYS A 320 16.44 -23.87 5.85
C LYS A 320 15.38 -24.73 6.54
N TYR A 321 15.50 -26.05 6.46
CA TYR A 321 14.51 -26.99 6.99
C TYR A 321 15.10 -28.06 7.86
N SER A 322 16.20 -27.73 8.56
CA SER A 322 16.76 -28.61 9.59
C SER A 322 15.75 -28.86 10.71
N PHE A 323 15.81 -30.04 11.32
CA PHE A 323 14.97 -30.41 12.47
C PHE A 323 15.59 -29.86 13.74
N CYS A 324 15.67 -28.52 13.83
CA CYS A 324 16.19 -27.76 14.97
C CYS A 324 15.43 -26.44 15.09
N GLU A 325 15.69 -25.69 16.14
CA GLU A 325 15.05 -24.43 16.46
C GLU A 325 15.23 -23.39 15.32
N THR A 326 16.43 -23.28 14.74
CA THR A 326 16.71 -22.42 13.59
C THR A 326 15.91 -22.84 12.35
N GLY A 327 15.63 -24.13 12.18
CA GLY A 327 14.77 -24.64 11.13
C GLY A 327 13.31 -24.17 11.26
N ILE A 328 12.82 -23.96 12.48
CA ILE A 328 11.50 -23.38 12.74
C ILE A 328 11.50 -21.90 12.31
N VAL A 329 12.54 -21.14 12.65
CA VAL A 329 12.71 -19.74 12.21
C VAL A 329 12.58 -19.62 10.69
N HIS A 330 13.31 -20.43 9.95
CA HIS A 330 13.30 -20.39 8.49
C HIS A 330 11.95 -20.75 7.87
N ARG A 331 11.19 -21.67 8.50
CA ARG A 331 9.83 -21.99 8.08
C ARG A 331 8.90 -20.80 8.23
N ILE A 332 8.93 -20.16 9.40
CA ILE A 332 8.10 -18.98 9.69
C ILE A 332 8.42 -17.83 8.72
N ILE A 333 9.72 -17.54 8.50
CA ILE A 333 10.14 -16.48 7.57
C ILE A 333 9.62 -16.77 6.15
N ARG A 334 9.70 -18.01 5.70
CA ARG A 334 9.18 -18.40 4.39
C ARG A 334 7.66 -18.28 4.30
N GLU A 335 6.92 -18.79 5.27
CA GLU A 335 5.46 -18.72 5.30
C GLU A 335 4.96 -17.27 5.40
N SER A 336 5.67 -16.46 6.17
CA SER A 336 5.40 -15.03 6.23
C SER A 336 5.76 -14.29 4.93
N GLY A 337 6.51 -14.92 4.01
CA GLY A 337 7.01 -14.27 2.80
C GLY A 337 7.93 -13.09 3.08
N ASP A 338 8.82 -13.26 4.06
CA ASP A 338 9.78 -12.24 4.53
C ASP A 338 9.12 -10.97 5.09
N ARG A 339 7.94 -11.13 5.71
CA ARG A 339 7.11 -10.04 6.24
C ARG A 339 7.26 -9.80 7.73
N ILE A 340 8.34 -10.27 8.35
CA ILE A 340 8.62 -10.05 9.77
C ILE A 340 9.96 -9.36 9.88
N ARG A 341 10.03 -8.29 10.67
CA ARG A 341 11.27 -7.58 11.02
C ARG A 341 11.33 -7.30 12.52
N PHE A 342 12.50 -7.40 13.09
CA PHE A 342 12.75 -7.00 14.47
C PHE A 342 13.49 -5.67 14.50
N LEU A 343 12.91 -4.67 15.11
CA LEU A 343 13.52 -3.35 15.31
C LEU A 343 14.42 -3.40 16.54
N ALA A 344 15.73 -3.52 16.32
CA ALA A 344 16.68 -3.65 17.40
C ALA A 344 16.75 -2.39 18.29
N ASP A 345 16.61 -1.21 17.72
CA ASP A 345 16.61 0.09 18.38
C ASP A 345 15.32 0.38 19.16
N ALA A 346 14.22 -0.25 18.80
CA ALA A 346 12.92 -0.11 19.47
C ALA A 346 12.51 -1.35 20.28
N ASN A 347 13.29 -2.44 20.24
CA ASN A 347 13.05 -3.73 20.88
C ASN A 347 11.63 -4.28 20.66
N ARG A 348 11.18 -4.26 19.41
CA ARG A 348 9.86 -4.78 19.02
C ARG A 348 9.89 -5.37 17.61
N PHE A 349 8.94 -6.24 17.34
CA PHE A 349 8.72 -6.74 15.99
C PHE A 349 7.82 -5.82 15.18
N ARG A 350 7.94 -5.92 13.86
CA ARG A 350 6.98 -5.44 12.87
C ARG A 350 6.60 -6.58 11.95
N GLU A 351 5.33 -6.62 11.60
CA GLU A 351 4.79 -7.55 10.61
C GLU A 351 4.14 -6.77 9.47
N CYS A 352 4.41 -7.20 8.23
CA CYS A 352 3.84 -6.59 7.05
C CYS A 352 2.47 -7.18 6.75
N ASN A 353 1.45 -6.36 6.73
CA ASN A 353 0.10 -6.75 6.32
C ASN A 353 0.08 -7.11 4.83
N LYS A 354 -0.45 -8.28 4.50
CA LYS A 354 -0.48 -8.82 3.13
C LYS A 354 -1.30 -7.98 2.16
N LEU A 355 -2.38 -7.37 2.64
CA LEU A 355 -3.32 -6.62 1.80
C LEU A 355 -2.83 -5.20 1.51
N THR A 356 -2.24 -4.54 2.51
CA THR A 356 -1.85 -3.14 2.41
C THR A 356 -0.36 -2.94 2.12
N GLY A 357 0.47 -3.96 2.31
CA GLY A 357 1.94 -3.86 2.27
C GLY A 357 2.53 -3.02 3.41
N ARG A 358 1.72 -2.67 4.42
CA ARG A 358 2.13 -1.82 5.53
C ARG A 358 2.67 -2.64 6.70
N TRP A 359 3.78 -2.19 7.25
CA TRP A 359 4.42 -2.76 8.42
C TRP A 359 3.80 -2.21 9.71
N ILE A 360 3.33 -3.09 10.57
CA ILE A 360 2.62 -2.77 11.80
C ILE A 360 3.42 -3.34 12.97
N ASP A 361 3.54 -2.57 14.06
CA ASP A 361 4.21 -3.02 15.27
C ASP A 361 3.45 -4.23 15.85
N THR A 362 4.19 -5.26 16.22
CA THR A 362 3.69 -6.46 16.89
C THR A 362 4.61 -6.82 18.05
N ASP A 363 4.14 -7.61 18.98
CA ASP A 363 4.88 -7.97 20.18
C ASP A 363 5.45 -9.40 20.14
N ASP A 364 6.28 -9.71 21.12
CA ASP A 364 6.90 -11.03 21.27
C ASP A 364 5.82 -12.13 21.45
N VAL A 365 4.66 -11.81 22.04
CA VAL A 365 3.57 -12.77 22.28
C VAL A 365 2.95 -13.21 20.95
N CYS A 366 2.70 -12.26 20.06
CA CYS A 366 2.19 -12.56 18.72
C CYS A 366 3.16 -13.44 17.93
N ILE A 367 4.46 -13.15 18.00
CA ILE A 367 5.48 -13.98 17.35
C ILE A 367 5.58 -15.37 17.99
N GLN A 368 5.50 -15.46 19.31
CA GLN A 368 5.47 -16.76 20.02
C GLN A 368 4.23 -17.57 19.64
N HIS A 369 3.09 -16.93 19.39
CA HIS A 369 1.91 -17.61 18.89
C HIS A 369 2.11 -18.16 17.47
N GLN A 370 2.77 -17.43 16.59
CA GLN A 370 3.13 -17.95 15.25
C GLN A 370 4.10 -19.14 15.36
N ILE A 371 5.08 -19.07 16.26
CA ILE A 371 6.00 -20.19 16.53
C ILE A 371 5.23 -21.41 17.06
N PHE A 372 4.29 -21.19 17.99
CA PHE A 372 3.42 -22.23 18.52
C PHE A 372 2.62 -22.91 17.40
N ASN A 373 1.97 -22.13 16.54
CA ASN A 373 1.19 -22.65 15.42
C ASN A 373 2.06 -23.43 14.43
N GLN A 374 3.28 -22.97 14.15
CA GLN A 374 4.23 -23.69 13.32
C GLN A 374 4.60 -25.06 13.90
N ILE A 375 4.79 -25.15 15.23
CA ILE A 375 5.11 -26.41 15.91
C ILE A 375 3.87 -27.31 15.96
N GLU A 376 2.71 -26.77 16.31
CA GLU A 376 1.49 -27.59 16.53
C GLU A 376 0.87 -28.07 15.22
N TYR A 377 0.87 -27.26 14.19
CA TYR A 377 0.17 -27.52 12.95
C TYR A 377 1.10 -27.60 11.75
N GLY A 378 1.98 -26.60 11.56
CA GLY A 378 2.82 -26.51 10.38
C GLY A 378 3.78 -27.68 10.22
N LEU A 379 4.41 -28.17 11.30
CA LEU A 379 5.29 -29.36 11.22
C LEU A 379 4.50 -30.65 10.99
N GLU A 380 3.25 -30.74 11.44
CA GLU A 380 2.39 -31.89 11.18
C GLU A 380 1.94 -31.93 9.72
N ASP A 381 1.52 -30.79 9.17
CA ASP A 381 1.11 -30.70 7.78
C ASP A 381 2.30 -30.95 6.84
N GLU A 382 3.50 -30.39 7.14
CA GLU A 382 4.73 -30.71 6.41
C GLU A 382 5.06 -32.21 6.47
N ALA A 383 4.84 -32.86 7.62
CA ALA A 383 5.08 -34.31 7.73
C ALA A 383 4.09 -35.14 6.90
N LYS A 384 2.82 -34.72 6.80
CA LYS A 384 1.84 -35.34 5.92
C LYS A 384 2.27 -35.22 4.45
N ASP A 385 2.63 -33.99 4.03
CA ASP A 385 3.11 -33.75 2.66
C ASP A 385 4.35 -34.58 2.32
N ILE A 386 5.31 -34.67 3.25
CA ILE A 386 6.52 -35.46 3.09
C ILE A 386 6.18 -36.95 2.98
N LYS A 387 5.22 -37.44 3.76
CA LYS A 387 4.74 -38.83 3.73
C LYS A 387 4.03 -39.16 2.42
N GLU A 388 3.14 -38.28 1.95
CA GLU A 388 2.45 -38.43 0.66
C GLU A 388 3.42 -38.45 -0.52
N GLN A 389 4.61 -37.82 -0.36
CA GLN A 389 5.69 -37.88 -1.34
C GLN A 389 6.55 -39.15 -1.25
N GLY A 390 6.25 -40.08 -0.33
CA GLY A 390 6.95 -41.33 -0.18
C GLY A 390 8.19 -41.31 0.73
N PHE A 391 8.40 -40.24 1.52
CA PHE A 391 9.54 -40.11 2.43
C PHE A 391 9.16 -40.36 3.89
N GLU A 392 8.70 -41.60 4.19
CA GLU A 392 8.16 -42.00 5.51
C GLU A 392 9.15 -41.82 6.67
N GLU A 393 10.41 -42.17 6.49
CA GLU A 393 11.45 -42.02 7.53
C GLU A 393 11.65 -40.56 7.90
N ARG A 394 11.65 -39.65 6.92
CA ARG A 394 11.79 -38.22 7.15
C ARG A 394 10.55 -37.61 7.82
N ALA A 395 9.36 -38.02 7.42
CA ALA A 395 8.11 -37.62 8.07
C ALA A 395 8.11 -38.06 9.54
N THR A 396 8.55 -39.28 9.83
CA THR A 396 8.68 -39.83 11.18
C THR A 396 9.71 -39.04 12.00
N ALA A 397 10.86 -38.70 11.41
CA ALA A 397 11.89 -37.88 12.08
C ALA A 397 11.36 -36.46 12.38
N LEU A 398 10.59 -35.85 11.46
CA LEU A 398 9.97 -34.53 11.67
C LEU A 398 8.93 -34.55 12.80
N LEU A 399 8.08 -35.59 12.86
CA LEU A 399 7.11 -35.78 13.95
C LEU A 399 7.79 -36.03 15.28
N SER A 400 8.91 -36.78 15.30
CA SER A 400 9.74 -36.94 16.49
C SER A 400 10.32 -35.60 16.98
N PHE A 401 10.83 -34.77 16.07
CA PHE A 401 11.28 -33.42 16.37
C PHE A 401 10.15 -32.56 16.94
N ARG A 402 8.99 -32.56 16.29
CA ARG A 402 7.78 -31.87 16.79
C ARG A 402 7.43 -32.30 18.22
N SER A 403 7.44 -33.58 18.50
CA SER A 403 7.14 -34.11 19.85
C SER A 403 8.13 -33.61 20.90
N LYS A 404 9.42 -33.51 20.57
CA LYS A 404 10.46 -32.92 21.44
C LYS A 404 10.21 -31.43 21.67
N CYS A 405 9.84 -30.69 20.64
CA CYS A 405 9.48 -29.27 20.76
C CYS A 405 8.26 -29.08 21.69
N ARG A 406 7.22 -29.87 21.52
CA ARG A 406 6.02 -29.87 22.38
C ARG A 406 6.35 -30.18 23.85
N ALA A 407 7.20 -31.13 24.12
CA ALA A 407 7.64 -31.49 25.48
C ALA A 407 8.40 -30.35 26.19
N SER A 408 8.97 -29.41 25.45
CA SER A 408 9.72 -28.25 25.96
C SER A 408 9.22 -26.93 25.40
N MET A 409 7.93 -26.79 25.14
CA MET A 409 7.32 -25.71 24.39
C MET A 409 7.75 -24.32 24.86
N SER A 410 7.65 -24.02 26.15
CA SER A 410 8.00 -22.70 26.71
C SER A 410 9.48 -22.32 26.42
N ARG A 411 10.40 -23.28 26.54
CA ARG A 411 11.81 -23.06 26.22
C ARG A 411 12.01 -22.81 24.72
N VAL A 412 11.36 -23.62 23.88
CA VAL A 412 11.47 -23.51 22.41
C VAL A 412 10.90 -22.20 21.94
N LEU A 413 9.73 -21.77 22.43
CA LEU A 413 9.14 -20.47 22.10
C LEU A 413 10.10 -19.31 22.40
N THR A 414 10.73 -19.32 23.55
CA THR A 414 11.71 -18.28 23.96
C THR A 414 12.95 -18.30 23.07
N SER A 415 13.53 -19.48 22.83
CA SER A 415 14.74 -19.65 22.02
C SER A 415 14.51 -19.26 20.56
N VAL A 416 13.44 -19.77 19.95
CA VAL A 416 13.10 -19.47 18.54
C VAL A 416 12.75 -17.99 18.38
N CYS A 417 12.04 -17.38 19.34
CA CYS A 417 11.76 -15.95 19.30
C CYS A 417 13.06 -15.11 19.34
N LYS A 418 14.04 -15.53 20.14
CA LYS A 418 15.37 -14.90 20.18
C LYS A 418 16.11 -15.05 18.84
N ASP A 419 16.07 -16.21 18.22
CA ASP A 419 16.67 -16.46 16.91
C ASP A 419 15.94 -15.65 15.80
N MET A 420 14.62 -15.52 15.90
CA MET A 420 13.83 -14.64 15.03
C MET A 420 14.30 -13.19 15.11
N LYS A 421 14.54 -12.67 16.34
CA LYS A 421 15.09 -11.31 16.54
C LYS A 421 16.42 -11.13 15.80
N ALA A 422 17.32 -12.08 15.91
CA ALA A 422 18.63 -12.03 15.26
C ALA A 422 18.53 -12.11 13.73
N THR A 423 17.64 -12.98 13.22
CA THR A 423 17.55 -13.28 11.79
C THR A 423 16.79 -12.20 11.02
N THR A 424 15.83 -11.51 11.66
CA THR A 424 14.97 -10.51 11.01
C THR A 424 15.30 -9.07 11.42
N THR A 425 16.50 -8.83 11.97
CA THR A 425 16.92 -7.52 12.46
C THR A 425 16.84 -6.44 11.36
N ALA A 426 16.25 -5.31 11.72
CA ALA A 426 16.16 -4.08 10.94
C ALA A 426 16.31 -2.87 11.88
N LYS A 427 16.50 -1.69 11.30
CA LYS A 427 16.54 -0.42 12.05
C LYS A 427 15.22 0.34 11.82
N PHE A 428 14.88 1.20 12.77
CA PHE A 428 13.73 2.08 12.61
C PHE A 428 13.87 2.98 11.37
N ALA A 429 15.08 3.43 11.07
CA ALA A 429 15.38 4.28 9.92
C ALA A 429 15.25 3.58 8.55
N ASP A 430 15.18 2.25 8.51
CA ASP A 430 14.97 1.50 7.26
C ASP A 430 13.50 1.63 6.77
N PHE A 431 12.59 2.04 7.67
CA PHE A 431 11.19 2.22 7.36
C PHE A 431 10.88 3.66 7.00
N ASP A 432 9.91 3.84 6.07
CA ASP A 432 9.46 5.14 5.57
C ASP A 432 10.60 6.04 5.07
N ALA A 433 11.72 5.43 4.63
CA ALA A 433 12.95 6.12 4.24
C ALA A 433 12.78 6.93 2.94
N ASP A 434 11.97 6.47 2.01
CA ASP A 434 11.67 7.21 0.79
C ASP A 434 10.44 8.10 0.98
N ALA A 435 10.68 9.40 1.13
CA ALA A 435 9.63 10.39 1.30
C ALA A 435 8.68 10.52 0.10
N ASN A 436 9.06 10.03 -1.09
CA ASN A 436 8.16 10.03 -2.26
C ASN A 436 7.09 8.93 -2.17
N LEU A 437 7.27 7.93 -1.31
CA LEU A 437 6.30 6.87 -1.12
C LEU A 437 5.25 7.28 -0.09
N PHE A 438 3.99 7.04 -0.41
CA PHE A 438 2.86 7.32 0.46
C PHE A 438 1.98 6.07 0.57
N GLY A 439 1.91 5.49 1.78
CA GLY A 439 1.06 4.32 2.05
C GLY A 439 -0.42 4.70 2.00
N VAL A 440 -1.23 3.86 1.37
CA VAL A 440 -2.70 3.98 1.30
C VAL A 440 -3.35 2.68 1.76
N GLY A 441 -4.67 2.64 1.89
CA GLY A 441 -5.40 1.48 2.40
C GLY A 441 -5.17 0.20 1.60
N ASN A 442 -5.06 0.31 0.29
CA ASN A 442 -4.87 -0.81 -0.65
C ASN A 442 -3.44 -0.93 -1.23
N GLY A 443 -2.45 -0.20 -0.70
CA GLY A 443 -1.07 -0.31 -1.18
C GLY A 443 -0.22 0.94 -0.97
N VAL A 444 0.63 1.27 -1.94
CA VAL A 444 1.60 2.38 -1.87
C VAL A 444 1.52 3.22 -3.14
N LEU A 445 1.55 4.54 -2.99
CA LEU A 445 1.66 5.51 -4.08
C LEU A 445 3.10 6.03 -4.18
N ASP A 446 3.67 6.03 -5.37
CA ASP A 446 4.86 6.80 -5.71
C ASP A 446 4.40 8.20 -6.15
N LEU A 447 4.46 9.16 -5.22
CA LEU A 447 4.01 10.53 -5.45
C LEU A 447 4.83 11.24 -6.53
N ALA A 448 6.13 10.96 -6.62
CA ALA A 448 7.02 11.59 -7.60
C ALA A 448 6.70 11.16 -9.02
N LYS A 449 6.34 9.89 -9.23
CA LYS A 449 6.00 9.33 -10.54
C LYS A 449 4.49 9.31 -10.80
N GLY A 450 3.68 9.61 -9.76
CA GLY A 450 2.23 9.56 -9.85
C GLY A 450 1.67 8.16 -10.12
N ARG A 451 2.31 7.10 -9.60
CA ARG A 451 1.96 5.71 -9.88
C ARG A 451 1.56 4.96 -8.62
N PHE A 452 0.54 4.13 -8.75
CA PHE A 452 0.17 3.15 -7.73
C PHE A 452 1.03 1.88 -7.88
N LEU A 453 1.63 1.42 -6.77
CA LEU A 453 2.58 0.30 -6.75
C LEU A 453 1.99 -0.98 -6.15
N GLY A 454 0.77 -0.90 -5.60
CA GLY A 454 0.17 -2.00 -4.84
C GLY A 454 0.88 -2.27 -3.50
N ALA A 455 0.52 -3.39 -2.88
CA ALA A 455 1.07 -3.83 -1.60
C ALA A 455 2.43 -4.53 -1.81
N LYS A 456 3.52 -3.93 -1.37
CA LYS A 456 4.90 -4.46 -1.52
C LYS A 456 5.68 -4.34 -0.22
N PRO A 457 6.01 -5.47 0.45
CA PRO A 457 6.79 -5.47 1.69
C PRO A 457 8.16 -4.78 1.56
N GLU A 458 8.79 -4.87 0.38
CA GLU A 458 10.12 -4.35 0.09
C GLU A 458 10.20 -2.83 0.19
N LEU A 459 9.04 -2.14 0.09
CA LEU A 459 8.98 -0.69 0.20
C LEU A 459 9.10 -0.20 1.65
N MET A 460 9.06 -1.10 2.63
CA MET A 460 9.26 -0.83 4.05
C MET A 460 8.39 0.31 4.60
N ILE A 461 7.14 0.40 4.16
CA ILE A 461 6.21 1.45 4.59
C ILE A 461 5.54 1.06 5.90
N SER A 462 5.70 1.86 6.94
CA SER A 462 5.07 1.64 8.25
C SER A 462 3.91 2.61 8.54
N LYS A 463 3.97 3.79 7.97
CA LYS A 463 2.90 4.80 8.04
C LYS A 463 1.99 4.71 6.82
N GLY A 464 0.74 5.13 6.95
CA GLY A 464 -0.18 5.13 5.81
C GLY A 464 -1.52 5.77 6.11
N SER A 465 -2.16 6.23 5.08
CA SER A 465 -3.59 6.46 5.05
C SER A 465 -4.34 5.14 5.27
N PHE A 466 -5.51 5.20 5.89
CA PHE A 466 -6.42 4.05 5.94
C PHE A 466 -7.42 4.07 4.76
N VAL A 467 -7.30 5.05 3.90
CA VAL A 467 -8.16 5.27 2.73
C VAL A 467 -7.55 4.57 1.53
N ASP A 468 -8.36 3.83 0.79
CA ASP A 468 -7.96 3.19 -0.46
C ASP A 468 -7.74 4.25 -1.55
N TYR A 469 -6.71 4.04 -2.34
CA TYR A 469 -6.56 4.80 -3.57
C TYR A 469 -7.48 4.25 -4.65
N VAL A 470 -8.35 5.12 -5.15
CA VAL A 470 -9.25 4.83 -6.27
C VAL A 470 -8.99 5.89 -7.35
N GLU A 471 -8.46 5.47 -8.48
CA GLU A 471 -8.12 6.39 -9.56
C GLU A 471 -9.36 7.15 -10.05
N GLY A 472 -9.22 8.46 -10.23
CA GLY A 472 -10.31 9.32 -10.71
C GLY A 472 -11.43 9.61 -9.69
N ALA A 473 -11.40 9.03 -8.50
CA ALA A 473 -12.40 9.35 -7.47
C ALA A 473 -12.40 10.83 -7.13
N ARG A 474 -13.59 11.44 -6.98
CA ARG A 474 -13.80 12.85 -6.61
C ARG A 474 -14.85 12.95 -5.52
N ASN A 475 -14.70 13.92 -4.63
CA ASN A 475 -15.70 14.25 -3.62
C ASN A 475 -16.21 15.68 -3.86
N ALA A 476 -17.33 15.80 -4.56
CA ALA A 476 -17.90 17.09 -4.92
C ALA A 476 -18.30 17.93 -3.67
N ARG A 477 -18.75 17.28 -2.58
CA ARG A 477 -19.10 17.99 -1.35
C ARG A 477 -17.85 18.57 -0.66
N TRP A 478 -16.70 17.89 -0.75
CA TRP A 478 -15.43 18.41 -0.29
C TRP A 478 -14.98 19.64 -1.11
N GLU A 479 -15.05 19.54 -2.42
CA GLU A 479 -14.68 20.64 -3.32
C GLU A 479 -15.56 21.87 -3.05
N GLN A 480 -16.87 21.65 -2.86
CA GLN A 480 -17.81 22.70 -2.47
C GLN A 480 -17.46 23.29 -1.09
N PHE A 481 -17.18 22.45 -0.09
CA PHE A 481 -16.78 22.88 1.25
C PHE A 481 -15.51 23.75 1.22
N ILE A 482 -14.52 23.42 0.39
CA ILE A 482 -13.32 24.26 0.22
C ILE A 482 -13.69 25.65 -0.31
N GLN A 483 -14.61 25.74 -1.28
CA GLN A 483 -15.11 27.03 -1.77
C GLN A 483 -15.88 27.80 -0.68
N GLU A 484 -16.70 27.11 0.09
CA GLU A 484 -17.45 27.72 1.19
C GLU A 484 -16.51 28.35 2.23
N VAL A 485 -15.50 27.61 2.74
CA VAL A 485 -14.60 28.10 3.80
C VAL A 485 -13.61 29.17 3.32
N THR A 486 -13.36 29.26 2.02
CA THR A 486 -12.53 30.32 1.42
C THR A 486 -13.35 31.51 0.90
N GLY A 487 -14.68 31.54 1.19
CA GLY A 487 -15.56 32.61 0.72
C GLY A 487 -15.64 32.75 -0.79
N GLY A 488 -15.38 31.66 -1.55
CA GLY A 488 -15.34 31.65 -3.00
C GLY A 488 -14.03 32.16 -3.62
N ASP A 489 -13.01 32.45 -2.82
CA ASP A 489 -11.68 32.83 -3.35
C ASP A 489 -10.95 31.57 -3.90
N GLU A 490 -11.03 31.41 -5.23
CA GLU A 490 -10.39 30.28 -5.93
C GLU A 490 -8.87 30.26 -5.74
N THR A 491 -8.23 31.42 -5.58
CA THR A 491 -6.77 31.53 -5.41
C THR A 491 -6.35 31.02 -4.04
N THR A 492 -7.14 31.32 -3.01
CA THR A 492 -6.94 30.79 -1.65
C THR A 492 -7.31 29.32 -1.56
N ALA A 493 -8.35 28.86 -2.25
CA ALA A 493 -8.70 27.43 -2.36
C ALA A 493 -7.57 26.63 -3.02
N ASP A 494 -6.99 27.11 -4.11
CA ASP A 494 -5.84 26.51 -4.78
C ASP A 494 -4.57 26.53 -3.88
N TYR A 495 -4.33 27.65 -3.20
CA TYR A 495 -3.24 27.74 -2.24
C TYR A 495 -3.39 26.73 -1.10
N LEU A 496 -4.58 26.61 -0.51
CA LEU A 496 -4.89 25.66 0.56
C LEU A 496 -4.67 24.21 0.09
N GLN A 497 -5.06 23.88 -1.15
CA GLN A 497 -4.82 22.57 -1.75
C GLN A 497 -3.32 22.29 -1.89
N ARG A 498 -2.52 23.25 -2.35
CA ARG A 498 -1.07 23.13 -2.46
C ARG A 498 -0.38 22.98 -1.09
N VAL A 499 -0.88 23.66 -0.08
CA VAL A 499 -0.40 23.56 1.32
C VAL A 499 -0.61 22.15 1.86
N VAL A 500 -1.77 21.54 1.61
CA VAL A 500 -2.04 20.13 1.97
C VAL A 500 -1.17 19.18 1.16
N GLY A 501 -0.99 19.43 -0.12
CA GLY A 501 -0.06 18.68 -0.98
C GLY A 501 1.40 18.77 -0.52
N TYR A 502 1.81 19.92 -0.03
CA TYR A 502 3.13 20.10 0.59
C TYR A 502 3.28 19.24 1.85
N ALA A 503 2.28 19.19 2.71
CA ALA A 503 2.30 18.28 3.86
C ALA A 503 2.40 16.81 3.42
N MET A 504 1.71 16.44 2.33
CA MET A 504 1.78 15.07 1.79
C MET A 504 3.18 14.68 1.31
N SER A 505 4.02 15.65 0.93
CA SER A 505 5.36 15.39 0.37
C SER A 505 6.32 14.67 1.32
N GLY A 506 6.15 14.81 2.64
CA GLY A 506 7.11 14.33 3.64
C GLY A 506 8.49 15.02 3.57
N VAL A 507 8.62 16.11 2.82
CA VAL A 507 9.85 16.88 2.64
C VAL A 507 9.58 18.36 2.91
N PRO A 508 9.53 18.80 4.20
CA PRO A 508 9.20 20.18 4.58
C PRO A 508 10.36 21.17 4.33
N ASN A 509 10.76 21.30 3.07
CA ASN A 509 11.92 22.12 2.64
C ASN A 509 11.69 23.64 2.64
N GLN A 510 10.45 24.08 2.85
CA GLN A 510 10.13 25.51 2.91
C GLN A 510 10.19 26.06 4.34
N HIS A 511 10.36 25.19 5.34
CA HIS A 511 10.44 25.53 6.75
C HIS A 511 9.23 26.33 7.26
N LEU A 512 8.01 25.92 6.90
CA LEU A 512 6.77 26.64 7.15
C LEU A 512 5.89 25.90 8.16
N MET A 513 5.12 26.70 8.93
CA MET A 513 3.96 26.27 9.68
C MET A 513 2.75 27.12 9.25
N PHE A 514 1.57 26.54 9.35
CA PHE A 514 0.35 27.15 8.86
C PHE A 514 -0.64 27.37 9.99
N PHE A 515 -1.13 28.61 10.11
CA PHE A 515 -2.20 28.98 11.02
C PHE A 515 -3.50 29.08 10.24
N LEU A 516 -4.51 28.37 10.70
CA LEU A 516 -5.88 28.50 10.23
C LEU A 516 -6.62 29.30 11.29
N ILE A 517 -7.03 30.52 10.96
CA ILE A 517 -7.56 31.49 11.93
C ILE A 517 -8.98 31.87 11.56
N GLY A 518 -9.88 31.93 12.56
CA GLY A 518 -11.26 32.35 12.38
C GLY A 518 -11.99 32.35 13.73
N ARG A 519 -13.06 33.13 13.84
CA ARG A 519 -13.73 33.46 15.14
C ARG A 519 -14.54 32.33 15.78
N GLY A 520 -14.75 31.22 15.11
CA GLY A 520 -15.59 30.08 15.51
C GLY A 520 -16.50 29.67 14.36
N CYS A 521 -17.12 28.51 14.40
CA CYS A 521 -18.04 27.98 13.37
C CYS A 521 -17.63 28.20 11.90
N ASN A 522 -16.31 28.17 11.63
CA ASN A 522 -15.71 28.53 10.32
C ASN A 522 -15.26 27.30 9.49
N GLY A 523 -15.54 26.09 9.95
CA GLY A 523 -15.13 24.88 9.25
C GLY A 523 -13.67 24.44 9.47
N LYS A 524 -12.82 25.15 10.25
CA LYS A 524 -11.43 24.75 10.56
C LYS A 524 -11.31 23.34 11.08
N SER A 525 -12.14 22.98 12.08
CA SER A 525 -12.13 21.65 12.70
C SER A 525 -12.57 20.57 11.71
N VAL A 526 -13.64 20.83 10.94
CA VAL A 526 -14.11 19.92 9.88
C VAL A 526 -13.02 19.67 8.85
N PHE A 527 -12.32 20.71 8.41
CA PHE A 527 -11.21 20.62 7.47
C PHE A 527 -10.09 19.74 8.01
N LEU A 528 -9.59 20.03 9.21
CA LEU A 528 -8.46 19.29 9.80
C LEU A 528 -8.85 17.87 10.22
N ASN A 529 -10.05 17.63 10.76
CA ASN A 529 -10.54 16.32 11.12
C ASN A 529 -10.67 15.42 9.88
N THR A 530 -11.20 15.96 8.79
CA THR A 530 -11.31 15.23 7.52
C THR A 530 -9.94 14.88 6.97
N LEU A 531 -9.00 15.82 6.95
CA LEU A 531 -7.61 15.54 6.53
C LEU A 531 -6.94 14.54 7.46
N SER A 532 -7.20 14.56 8.77
CA SER A 532 -6.66 13.60 9.72
C SER A 532 -7.12 12.16 9.40
N LYS A 533 -8.39 12.00 8.99
CA LYS A 533 -8.91 10.72 8.49
C LYS A 533 -8.20 10.28 7.19
N VAL A 534 -7.98 11.21 6.26
CA VAL A 534 -7.29 10.92 4.99
C VAL A 534 -5.80 10.60 5.19
N PHE A 535 -5.12 11.31 6.08
CA PHE A 535 -3.70 11.06 6.36
C PHE A 535 -3.46 9.82 7.23
N GLY A 536 -4.46 9.36 7.98
CA GLY A 536 -4.36 8.16 8.80
C GLY A 536 -3.19 8.23 9.79
N SER A 537 -2.28 7.26 9.78
CA SER A 537 -1.12 7.24 10.68
C SER A 537 -0.02 8.26 10.33
N TYR A 538 -0.12 8.97 9.21
CA TYR A 538 0.71 10.15 8.92
C TYR A 538 0.24 11.41 9.67
N HIS A 539 -0.97 11.38 10.23
CA HIS A 539 -1.47 12.46 11.09
C HIS A 539 -1.00 12.28 12.53
N LYS A 540 -0.69 13.40 13.19
CA LYS A 540 -0.40 13.47 14.62
C LYS A 540 -0.94 14.74 15.25
N ALA A 541 -1.70 14.59 16.33
CA ALA A 541 -2.08 15.72 17.18
C ALA A 541 -0.89 16.16 18.03
N VAL A 542 -0.64 17.47 18.09
CA VAL A 542 0.45 18.08 18.86
C VAL A 542 -0.18 19.08 19.84
N PRO A 543 0.07 18.94 21.15
CA PRO A 543 -0.44 19.89 22.13
C PRO A 543 0.10 21.30 21.86
N ALA A 544 -0.73 22.34 22.01
CA ALA A 544 -0.34 23.72 21.74
C ALA A 544 0.76 24.23 22.70
N ASP A 545 0.75 23.74 23.94
CA ASP A 545 1.77 24.07 24.95
C ASP A 545 3.17 23.54 24.61
N TYR A 546 3.29 22.69 23.59
CA TYR A 546 4.58 22.21 23.09
C TYR A 546 5.38 23.30 22.37
N PHE A 547 4.72 24.29 21.77
CA PHE A 547 5.36 25.40 21.06
C PHE A 547 4.87 26.80 21.51
N THR A 548 3.98 26.84 22.49
CA THR A 548 3.56 28.09 23.16
C THR A 548 3.94 28.08 24.64
N MET A 549 4.04 29.25 25.24
CA MET A 549 4.26 29.42 26.69
C MET A 549 3.16 30.30 27.27
N THR A 550 2.71 29.97 28.45
CA THR A 550 2.02 30.90 29.35
C THR A 550 3.01 31.43 30.38
N GLU A 551 2.74 32.59 30.96
CA GLU A 551 3.65 33.25 31.95
C GLU A 551 4.12 32.34 33.09
N LYS A 552 3.33 31.31 33.44
CA LYS A 552 3.63 30.39 34.54
C LYS A 552 4.63 29.26 34.17
N GLN A 553 4.97 29.10 32.88
CA GLN A 553 5.75 27.96 32.37
C GLN A 553 7.22 28.26 32.04
N VAL A 554 7.73 29.44 32.40
CA VAL A 554 9.12 29.88 32.07
C VAL A 554 10.22 29.01 32.69
N GLN A 555 9.90 28.04 33.54
CA GLN A 555 10.88 27.18 34.21
C GLN A 555 10.66 25.72 33.81
N GLY A 556 11.44 25.20 32.86
CA GLY A 556 11.54 23.76 32.66
C GLY A 556 11.75 23.23 31.24
N THR A 557 12.44 23.92 30.35
CA THR A 557 12.98 23.30 29.13
C THR A 557 14.18 22.43 29.51
N GLY A 558 13.88 21.28 30.08
CA GLY A 558 14.90 20.38 30.63
C GLY A 558 15.09 19.15 29.78
N LYS A 559 16.18 18.58 29.90
CA LYS A 559 16.86 17.38 29.45
C LYS A 559 16.10 16.04 29.63
N GLY A 560 14.75 16.03 29.66
CA GLY A 560 13.92 14.83 29.83
C GLY A 560 13.57 14.11 28.51
N PRO A 561 12.89 12.94 28.62
CA PRO A 561 12.31 12.28 27.45
C PRO A 561 11.31 13.21 26.75
N ASP A 562 11.35 13.27 25.42
CA ASP A 562 10.44 14.06 24.60
C ASP A 562 9.47 13.13 23.85
N ALA A 563 8.42 12.69 24.54
CA ALA A 563 7.43 11.78 24.02
C ALA A 563 6.65 12.37 22.83
N THR A 564 6.44 13.70 22.83
CA THR A 564 5.76 14.40 21.74
C THR A 564 6.59 14.33 20.47
N LEU A 565 7.86 14.68 20.52
CA LEU A 565 8.75 14.62 19.37
C LEU A 565 8.92 13.20 18.83
N VAL A 566 9.07 12.21 19.69
CA VAL A 566 9.12 10.79 19.30
C VAL A 566 7.84 10.38 18.58
N SER A 567 6.70 10.82 19.07
CA SER A 567 5.40 10.49 18.46
C SER A 567 5.16 11.14 17.09
N MET A 568 5.83 12.25 16.81
CA MET A 568 5.79 12.96 15.52
C MET A 568 6.66 12.28 14.46
N ALA A 569 7.59 11.41 14.83
CA ALA A 569 8.49 10.75 13.87
C ALA A 569 7.72 10.05 12.74
N GLY A 570 8.10 10.34 11.49
CA GLY A 570 7.46 9.81 10.28
C GLY A 570 6.06 10.37 9.96
N SER A 571 5.53 11.30 10.78
CA SER A 571 4.28 11.99 10.47
C SER A 571 4.49 13.00 9.33
N ARG A 572 3.41 13.35 8.62
CA ARG A 572 3.41 14.36 7.54
C ARG A 572 2.49 15.52 7.84
N LEU A 573 1.40 15.25 8.54
CA LEU A 573 0.41 16.25 8.98
C LEU A 573 0.42 16.27 10.51
N CYS A 574 1.00 17.31 11.10
CA CYS A 574 0.89 17.57 12.52
C CYS A 574 -0.12 18.69 12.76
N VAL A 575 -1.12 18.43 13.60
CA VAL A 575 -2.21 19.34 13.86
C VAL A 575 -2.21 19.72 15.33
N SER A 576 -2.27 21.02 15.59
CA SER A 576 -2.53 21.58 16.92
C SER A 576 -3.84 22.33 16.90
N ALA A 577 -4.67 22.09 17.88
CA ALA A 577 -5.92 22.80 18.06
C ALA A 577 -5.79 23.72 19.29
N GLU A 578 -6.40 24.90 19.16
CA GLU A 578 -6.60 25.90 20.19
C GLU A 578 -5.35 26.30 20.99
N THR A 579 -4.81 27.44 20.66
CA THR A 579 -3.86 28.13 21.53
C THR A 579 -4.60 28.92 22.62
N ALA A 580 -4.09 28.86 23.85
CA ALA A 580 -4.68 29.67 24.94
C ALA A 580 -4.62 31.14 24.60
N LEU A 581 -5.65 31.92 25.01
CA LEU A 581 -5.66 33.35 24.86
C LEU A 581 -4.47 33.95 25.65
N GLY A 582 -3.72 34.87 25.03
CA GLY A 582 -2.51 35.46 25.62
C GLY A 582 -1.29 34.52 25.66
N ALA A 583 -1.35 33.34 25.01
CA ALA A 583 -0.18 32.47 24.85
C ALA A 583 0.85 33.13 23.92
N SER A 584 2.11 33.03 24.23
CA SER A 584 3.20 33.49 23.38
C SER A 584 3.98 32.35 22.77
N MET A 585 4.45 32.53 21.56
CA MET A 585 5.18 31.50 20.83
C MET A 585 6.61 31.29 21.35
N GLN A 586 7.02 30.05 21.50
CA GLN A 586 8.41 29.69 21.77
C GLN A 586 9.19 29.59 20.46
N GLU A 587 9.82 30.68 20.06
CA GLU A 587 10.49 30.81 18.76
C GLU A 587 11.57 29.75 18.51
N ALA A 588 12.38 29.45 19.54
CA ALA A 588 13.40 28.42 19.42
C ALA A 588 12.81 27.05 19.13
N VAL A 589 11.67 26.71 19.73
CA VAL A 589 10.96 25.45 19.49
C VAL A 589 10.37 25.44 18.09
N ILE A 590 9.72 26.54 17.66
CA ILE A 590 9.18 26.65 16.31
C ILE A 590 10.28 26.48 15.26
N LYS A 591 11.38 27.23 15.40
CA LYS A 591 12.53 27.13 14.49
C LYS A 591 13.04 25.68 14.37
N ARG A 592 13.09 24.97 15.50
CA ARG A 592 13.49 23.56 15.56
C ARG A 592 12.46 22.63 14.87
N LEU A 593 11.17 22.82 15.13
CA LEU A 593 10.11 21.95 14.61
C LEU A 593 9.90 22.06 13.10
N VAL A 594 10.14 23.24 12.51
CA VAL A 594 9.94 23.46 11.07
C VAL A 594 11.23 23.37 10.26
N SER A 595 12.40 23.19 10.90
CA SER A 595 13.65 22.94 10.20
C SER A 595 13.74 21.48 9.75
N ARG A 596 14.66 21.20 8.83
CA ARG A 596 15.02 19.82 8.47
C ARG A 596 16.29 19.34 9.19
N ASP A 597 16.70 20.04 10.25
CA ASP A 597 17.83 19.61 11.03
C ASP A 597 17.51 18.31 11.77
N VAL A 598 18.51 17.47 11.96
CA VAL A 598 18.36 16.25 12.74
C VAL A 598 18.02 16.60 14.18
N LEU A 599 16.89 16.13 14.63
CA LEU A 599 16.45 16.27 16.02
C LEU A 599 16.77 15.01 16.79
N THR A 600 17.21 15.17 18.04
CA THR A 600 17.44 14.04 18.93
C THR A 600 16.33 13.99 19.99
N ALA A 601 15.74 12.82 20.17
CA ALA A 601 14.75 12.58 21.21
C ALA A 601 14.96 11.23 21.87
N ARG A 602 14.45 11.11 23.09
CA ARG A 602 14.46 9.86 23.84
C ARG A 602 13.02 9.53 24.25
N ALA A 603 12.60 8.29 23.95
CA ALA A 603 11.30 7.81 24.40
C ALA A 603 11.28 7.61 25.92
N LEU A 604 10.09 7.67 26.52
CA LEU A 604 9.88 7.29 27.92
C LEU A 604 10.36 5.86 28.17
N TYR A 605 11.08 5.66 29.27
CA TYR A 605 11.63 4.37 29.67
C TYR A 605 12.65 3.75 28.70
N SER A 606 13.13 4.49 27.71
CA SER A 606 14.19 4.05 26.80
C SER A 606 15.52 4.71 27.16
N ASN A 607 16.61 3.93 27.09
CA ASN A 607 17.97 4.48 27.18
C ASN A 607 18.53 4.89 25.82
N SER A 608 17.86 4.52 24.74
CA SER A 608 18.27 4.82 23.36
C SER A 608 17.81 6.22 22.97
N VAL A 609 18.71 6.99 22.37
CA VAL A 609 18.42 8.27 21.72
C VAL A 609 18.11 8.00 20.26
N MET A 610 17.00 8.53 19.78
CA MET A 610 16.59 8.45 18.38
C MET A 610 16.95 9.74 17.66
N GLU A 611 17.46 9.63 16.44
CA GLU A 611 17.62 10.73 15.50
C GLU A 611 16.37 10.80 14.63
N ILE A 612 15.75 11.97 14.57
CA ILE A 612 14.50 12.21 13.84
C ILE A 612 14.73 13.33 12.85
N ILE A 613 14.53 13.05 11.58
CA ILE A 613 14.48 14.07 10.53
C ILE A 613 13.02 14.49 10.38
N PRO A 614 12.67 15.78 10.54
CA PRO A 614 11.31 16.26 10.37
C PRO A 614 10.77 15.96 8.97
N THR A 615 9.62 15.27 8.92
CA THR A 615 8.88 14.96 7.69
C THR A 615 7.50 15.62 7.71
N TRP A 616 7.16 16.31 8.78
CA TRP A 616 5.86 16.89 9.04
C TRP A 616 5.77 18.35 8.65
N VAL A 617 4.55 18.78 8.38
CA VAL A 617 4.13 20.18 8.33
C VAL A 617 3.17 20.41 9.49
N LEU A 618 3.37 21.50 10.22
CA LEU A 618 2.56 21.85 11.39
C LEU A 618 1.43 22.78 10.99
N PHE A 619 0.20 22.38 11.29
CA PHE A 619 -1.02 23.17 11.17
C PHE A 619 -1.54 23.54 12.57
N VAL A 620 -1.88 24.77 12.77
CA VAL A 620 -2.43 25.29 14.03
C VAL A 620 -3.79 25.91 13.75
N ALA A 621 -4.86 25.31 14.27
CA ALA A 621 -6.19 25.90 14.23
C ALA A 621 -6.42 26.71 15.50
N THR A 622 -6.71 28.00 15.37
CA THR A 622 -6.94 28.86 16.51
C THR A 622 -7.94 29.95 16.19
N ASN A 623 -8.60 30.48 17.24
CA ASN A 623 -9.45 31.65 17.14
C ASN A 623 -8.64 32.92 17.37
N HIS A 624 -7.54 32.84 18.10
CA HIS A 624 -6.66 33.95 18.43
C HIS A 624 -5.23 33.60 18.06
N PHE A 625 -4.61 34.47 17.28
CA PHE A 625 -3.21 34.29 16.91
C PHE A 625 -2.34 34.50 18.16
N PRO A 626 -1.43 33.54 18.48
CA PRO A 626 -0.57 33.70 19.66
C PRO A 626 0.45 34.84 19.49
N ASP A 627 0.81 35.50 20.59
CA ASP A 627 1.80 36.57 20.54
C ASP A 627 3.16 36.10 20.07
N VAL A 628 3.70 36.78 19.08
CA VAL A 628 5.09 36.60 18.60
C VAL A 628 5.93 37.71 19.19
N ARG A 629 6.66 37.44 20.26
CA ARG A 629 7.37 38.46 21.08
C ARG A 629 8.57 39.09 20.40
N THR A 630 9.02 38.56 19.23
CA THR A 630 10.19 39.14 18.56
C THR A 630 9.86 39.64 17.16
N ARG A 631 10.64 40.66 16.75
CA ARG A 631 10.72 41.15 15.39
C ARG A 631 11.62 40.29 14.50
N ASP A 632 12.06 39.11 15.00
CA ASP A 632 12.96 38.27 14.24
C ASP A 632 12.28 37.88 12.93
N LYS A 633 12.78 38.46 11.85
CA LYS A 633 12.39 38.10 10.48
C LYS A 633 12.49 36.57 10.27
N GLY A 634 13.38 35.93 11.03
CA GLY A 634 13.55 34.47 11.00
C GLY A 634 12.32 33.70 11.46
N THR A 635 11.55 34.18 12.42
CA THR A 635 10.32 33.53 12.90
C THR A 635 9.16 33.82 11.94
N TRP A 636 8.94 35.09 11.59
CA TRP A 636 7.84 35.50 10.72
C TRP A 636 7.91 34.87 9.30
N ARG A 637 9.09 34.74 8.73
CA ARG A 637 9.25 34.04 7.41
C ARG A 637 8.76 32.58 7.44
N ARG A 638 8.63 31.98 8.64
CA ARG A 638 8.18 30.60 8.83
C ARG A 638 6.69 30.47 9.04
N ILE A 639 6.01 31.56 9.33
CA ILE A 639 4.58 31.60 9.61
C ILE A 639 3.81 31.92 8.34
N ARG A 640 2.74 31.20 8.10
CA ARG A 640 1.73 31.49 7.09
C ARG A 640 0.36 31.40 7.72
N ALA A 641 -0.42 32.44 7.57
CA ALA A 641 -1.78 32.47 8.07
C ALA A 641 -2.77 32.39 6.92
N ILE A 642 -3.81 31.61 7.11
CA ILE A 642 -4.93 31.46 6.20
C ILE A 642 -6.18 31.77 6.99
N GLU A 643 -6.93 32.75 6.53
CA GLU A 643 -8.18 33.15 7.18
C GLU A 643 -9.30 32.18 6.78
N PHE A 644 -10.04 31.74 7.79
CA PHE A 644 -11.33 31.07 7.68
C PHE A 644 -12.39 32.09 8.13
N GLY A 645 -12.66 33.03 7.23
CA GLY A 645 -13.45 34.22 7.56
C GLY A 645 -14.97 34.04 7.50
N VAL A 646 -15.42 32.96 6.86
CA VAL A 646 -16.86 32.67 6.72
C VAL A 646 -17.39 32.14 8.05
N ASP A 647 -18.46 32.78 8.56
CA ASP A 647 -19.16 32.31 9.75
C ASP A 647 -20.41 31.51 9.34
N PHE A 648 -20.47 30.26 9.68
CA PHE A 648 -21.60 29.37 9.36
C PHE A 648 -22.73 29.46 10.40
N ASP A 649 -22.61 30.35 11.41
CA ASP A 649 -23.64 30.60 12.43
C ASP A 649 -24.23 32.02 12.32
N ASP A 650 -23.97 32.71 11.22
CA ASP A 650 -24.40 34.10 10.98
C ASP A 650 -25.87 34.23 10.53
N GLY A 651 -26.59 33.13 10.45
CA GLY A 651 -27.97 33.05 9.95
C GLY A 651 -28.13 33.26 8.43
N LYS A 652 -27.04 33.49 7.69
CA LYS A 652 -27.02 33.57 6.22
C LYS A 652 -26.50 32.28 5.60
N HIS A 653 -25.66 31.58 6.33
CA HIS A 653 -25.10 30.27 5.93
C HIS A 653 -25.80 29.18 6.73
N GLU A 654 -26.15 28.08 6.07
CA GLU A 654 -26.77 26.94 6.73
C GLU A 654 -25.68 25.97 7.24
N MET A 655 -25.57 25.88 8.57
CA MET A 655 -24.65 24.93 9.21
C MET A 655 -25.14 23.50 9.00
N ASP A 656 -24.31 22.66 8.42
CA ASP A 656 -24.59 21.24 8.24
C ASP A 656 -23.94 20.41 9.36
N PRO A 657 -24.69 20.00 10.40
CA PRO A 657 -24.14 19.25 11.53
C PRO A 657 -23.62 17.85 11.14
N TRP A 658 -24.01 17.33 9.98
CA TRP A 658 -23.61 16.03 9.46
C TRP A 658 -22.52 16.12 8.38
N LEU A 659 -21.90 17.29 8.24
CA LEU A 659 -20.93 17.53 7.17
C LEU A 659 -19.74 16.56 7.24
N GLU A 660 -19.16 16.33 8.42
CA GLU A 660 -18.04 15.40 8.58
C GLU A 660 -18.40 13.97 8.16
N ASP A 661 -19.61 13.51 8.46
CA ASP A 661 -20.11 12.17 8.08
C ASP A 661 -20.33 12.08 6.57
N LYS A 662 -20.88 13.14 5.96
CA LYS A 662 -21.05 13.22 4.50
C LYS A 662 -19.71 13.19 3.76
N LEU A 663 -18.73 13.93 4.27
CA LEU A 663 -17.36 13.92 3.71
C LEU A 663 -16.69 12.57 3.88
N ALA A 664 -16.93 11.89 5.02
CA ALA A 664 -16.37 10.56 5.29
C ALA A 664 -16.88 9.45 4.37
N GLN A 665 -18.03 9.63 3.72
CA GLN A 665 -18.57 8.64 2.78
C GLN A 665 -17.71 8.42 1.52
N ASN A 666 -16.89 9.42 1.14
CA ASN A 666 -16.03 9.31 -0.05
C ASN A 666 -14.65 9.93 0.21
N LEU A 667 -13.93 9.35 1.16
CA LEU A 667 -12.53 9.75 1.45
C LEU A 667 -11.55 9.52 0.29
N PRO A 668 -11.71 8.48 -0.58
CA PRO A 668 -10.87 8.34 -1.78
C PRO A 668 -10.85 9.58 -2.68
N GLY A 669 -11.98 10.25 -2.83
CA GLY A 669 -12.04 11.51 -3.60
C GLY A 669 -11.25 12.64 -2.95
N ILE A 670 -11.25 12.71 -1.60
CA ILE A 670 -10.47 13.71 -0.86
C ILE A 670 -8.97 13.37 -0.90
N LEU A 671 -8.61 12.08 -0.85
CA LEU A 671 -7.23 11.65 -1.04
C LEU A 671 -6.70 12.09 -2.41
N ASN A 672 -7.49 11.91 -3.47
CA ASN A 672 -7.11 12.37 -4.82
C ASN A 672 -6.97 13.89 -4.89
N TRP A 673 -7.82 14.65 -4.20
CA TRP A 673 -7.68 16.10 -4.07
C TRP A 673 -6.35 16.49 -3.41
N CYS A 674 -5.91 15.75 -2.36
CA CYS A 674 -4.61 15.95 -1.73
C CYS A 674 -3.45 15.61 -2.69
N ILE A 675 -3.55 14.51 -3.46
CA ILE A 675 -2.56 14.11 -4.46
C ILE A 675 -2.44 15.18 -5.56
N GLU A 676 -3.55 15.72 -6.01
CA GLU A 676 -3.53 16.82 -6.98
C GLU A 676 -2.88 18.08 -6.38
N GLY A 677 -3.14 18.37 -5.11
CA GLY A 677 -2.46 19.41 -4.35
C GLY A 677 -0.93 19.21 -4.33
N TYR A 678 -0.46 17.95 -4.16
CA TYR A 678 0.97 17.63 -4.26
C TYR A 678 1.52 17.91 -5.67
N ARG A 679 0.80 17.52 -6.73
CA ARG A 679 1.20 17.79 -8.12
C ARG A 679 1.29 19.30 -8.40
N LYS A 680 0.30 20.07 -7.94
CA LYS A 680 0.29 21.53 -8.05
C LYS A 680 1.43 22.17 -7.24
N TYR A 681 1.68 21.70 -6.03
CA TYR A 681 2.82 22.16 -5.24
C TYR A 681 4.15 21.91 -5.96
N ARG A 682 4.34 20.72 -6.53
CA ARG A 682 5.55 20.40 -7.29
C ARG A 682 5.74 21.28 -8.53
N LYS A 683 4.65 21.68 -9.17
CA LYS A 683 4.67 22.50 -10.39
C LYS A 683 4.78 24.00 -10.10
N TYR A 684 4.02 24.49 -9.12
CA TYR A 684 3.84 25.93 -8.89
C TYR A 684 4.43 26.43 -7.56
N GLY A 685 4.92 25.54 -6.70
CA GLY A 685 5.42 25.89 -5.36
C GLY A 685 4.30 26.29 -4.39
N LEU A 686 4.69 27.01 -3.31
CA LEU A 686 3.82 27.51 -2.25
C LEU A 686 3.66 29.03 -2.28
N THR A 687 3.57 29.62 -3.47
CA THR A 687 3.22 31.07 -3.57
C THR A 687 1.86 31.28 -2.91
N GLN A 688 1.79 32.18 -1.93
CA GLN A 688 0.54 32.53 -1.24
C GLN A 688 -0.43 33.21 -2.21
N SER A 689 -1.73 33.06 -1.97
CA SER A 689 -2.73 33.97 -2.52
C SER A 689 -2.54 35.36 -1.96
N ASP A 690 -3.02 36.38 -2.68
CA ASP A 690 -2.89 37.78 -2.21
C ASP A 690 -3.62 37.99 -0.88
N SER A 691 -4.78 37.37 -0.70
CA SER A 691 -5.55 37.43 0.55
C SER A 691 -4.80 36.77 1.72
N ALA A 692 -4.25 35.56 1.54
CA ALA A 692 -3.48 34.89 2.59
C ALA A 692 -2.18 35.64 2.93
N LYS A 693 -1.56 36.28 1.94
CA LYS A 693 -0.38 37.11 2.13
C LYS A 693 -0.74 38.35 2.94
N ALA A 694 -1.75 39.10 2.51
CA ALA A 694 -2.22 40.32 3.20
C ALA A 694 -2.64 39.99 4.63
N PHE A 695 -3.36 38.90 4.86
CA PHE A 695 -3.76 38.48 6.20
C PHE A 695 -2.55 38.15 7.09
N THR A 696 -1.52 37.47 6.54
CA THR A 696 -0.28 37.21 7.28
C THR A 696 0.45 38.51 7.65
N GLU A 697 0.52 39.48 6.74
CA GLU A 697 1.13 40.81 6.96
C GLU A 697 0.35 41.60 8.01
N GLN A 698 -0.98 41.59 7.97
CA GLN A 698 -1.84 42.21 8.95
C GLN A 698 -1.59 41.67 10.37
N LEU A 699 -1.50 40.36 10.54
CA LEU A 699 -1.17 39.74 11.83
C LEU A 699 0.23 40.12 12.31
N GLN A 700 1.18 40.26 11.41
CA GLN A 700 2.53 40.70 11.71
C GLN A 700 2.53 42.14 12.20
N GLU A 701 1.74 43.02 11.59
CA GLU A 701 1.59 44.42 11.99
C GLU A 701 0.88 44.53 13.33
N GLN A 702 -0.21 43.77 13.56
CA GLN A 702 -0.91 43.73 14.85
C GLN A 702 -0.01 43.30 16.00
N GLY A 703 0.88 42.32 15.79
CA GLY A 703 1.88 41.87 16.76
C GLY A 703 3.06 42.83 16.96
N ASN A 704 3.16 43.87 16.15
CA ASN A 704 4.25 44.83 16.22
C ASN A 704 3.96 45.99 17.20
N TYR A 705 3.77 45.67 18.47
CA TYR A 705 3.44 46.69 19.49
C TYR A 705 4.39 47.87 19.52
N ILE A 706 5.71 47.68 19.41
CA ILE A 706 6.67 48.78 19.37
C ILE A 706 6.49 49.66 18.13
N GLY A 707 6.23 49.03 16.96
CA GLY A 707 5.98 49.78 15.73
C GLY A 707 4.69 50.63 15.83
N ARG A 708 3.62 50.02 16.37
CA ARG A 708 2.37 50.74 16.64
C ARG A 708 2.58 51.90 17.61
N TRP A 709 3.22 51.70 18.76
CA TRP A 709 3.54 52.78 19.69
C TRP A 709 4.39 53.87 19.03
N LEU A 710 5.40 53.49 18.21
CA LEU A 710 6.20 54.47 17.48
C LEU A 710 5.35 55.27 16.49
N SER A 711 4.41 54.61 15.82
CA SER A 711 3.47 55.29 14.95
C SER A 711 2.55 56.23 15.72
N ASP A 712 1.98 55.77 16.84
CA ASP A 712 0.93 56.47 17.58
C ASP A 712 1.46 57.60 18.48
N LYS A 713 2.68 57.43 19.00
CA LYS A 713 3.21 58.31 20.06
C LYS A 713 4.53 59.04 19.68
N CYS A 714 5.09 58.77 18.50
CA CYS A 714 6.39 59.30 18.14
C CYS A 714 6.42 59.90 16.73
N VAL A 715 7.35 60.84 16.54
CA VAL A 715 7.75 61.39 15.23
C VAL A 715 9.18 61.01 14.95
N LYS A 716 9.42 60.34 13.79
CA LYS A 716 10.77 60.00 13.34
C LYS A 716 11.45 61.25 12.79
N SER A 717 12.62 61.60 13.33
CA SER A 717 13.45 62.69 12.88
C SER A 717 14.90 62.36 13.13
N ALA A 718 15.74 62.48 12.11
CA ALA A 718 17.16 62.13 12.21
C ALA A 718 17.93 62.89 13.34
N ASP A 719 17.51 64.07 13.61
CA ASP A 719 18.16 64.95 14.59
C ASP A 719 17.48 64.92 15.97
N ALA A 720 16.41 64.16 16.13
CA ALA A 720 15.66 64.09 17.37
C ALA A 720 16.26 63.04 18.35
N GLU A 721 16.16 63.38 19.63
CA GLU A 721 16.58 62.51 20.71
C GLU A 721 15.55 62.46 21.82
N VAL A 722 15.46 61.36 22.52
CA VAL A 722 14.58 61.18 23.66
C VAL A 722 15.25 60.37 24.75
N LEU A 723 15.05 60.74 26.01
CA LEU A 723 15.52 59.88 27.12
C LEU A 723 14.80 58.54 27.11
N LEU A 724 15.55 57.46 27.22
CA LEU A 724 14.98 56.11 27.27
C LEU A 724 13.94 55.95 28.38
N LYS A 725 14.14 56.64 29.52
CA LYS A 725 13.20 56.66 30.64
C LYS A 725 11.85 57.23 30.25
N ASP A 726 11.86 58.36 29.51
CA ASP A 726 10.63 59.08 29.12
C ASP A 726 9.92 58.31 27.99
N ALA A 727 10.67 57.78 27.04
CA ALA A 727 10.14 56.91 26.03
C ALA A 727 9.49 55.65 26.63
N PHE A 728 10.11 55.06 27.66
CA PHE A 728 9.56 53.89 28.36
C PHE A 728 8.32 54.25 29.17
N ALA A 729 8.28 55.41 29.78
CA ALA A 729 7.07 55.92 30.48
C ALA A 729 5.88 56.08 29.51
N SER A 730 6.12 56.66 28.34
CA SER A 730 5.13 56.74 27.25
C SER A 730 4.69 55.38 26.76
N TRP A 731 5.64 54.45 26.57
CA TRP A 731 5.35 53.05 26.21
C TRP A 731 4.43 52.39 27.27
N ARG A 732 4.76 52.52 28.54
CA ARG A 732 3.95 51.93 29.62
C ARG A 732 2.52 52.46 29.64
N ALA A 733 2.35 53.78 29.46
CA ALA A 733 1.03 54.42 29.44
C ALA A 733 0.19 53.95 28.23
N TRP A 734 0.83 53.81 27.05
CA TRP A 734 0.20 53.32 25.84
C TRP A 734 -0.14 51.84 25.94
N SER A 735 0.81 51.01 26.36
CA SER A 735 0.65 49.56 26.46
C SER A 735 -0.35 49.13 27.56
N ALA A 736 -0.61 49.97 28.55
CA ALA A 736 -1.66 49.75 29.55
C ALA A 736 -3.07 49.81 28.94
N LYS A 737 -3.25 50.53 27.82
CA LYS A 737 -4.51 50.67 27.09
C LYS A 737 -4.62 49.66 25.94
N GLU A 738 -3.53 49.50 25.20
CA GLU A 738 -3.49 48.69 23.96
C GLU A 738 -3.05 47.24 24.17
N GLY A 739 -2.66 46.86 25.36
CA GLY A 739 -2.01 45.60 25.66
C GLY A 739 -0.51 45.57 25.28
N GLY A 740 0.13 44.43 25.44
CA GLY A 740 1.56 44.27 25.05
C GLY A 740 2.58 44.77 26.09
N PHE A 741 2.15 45.09 27.29
CA PHE A 741 3.07 45.50 28.37
C PHE A 741 4.15 44.44 28.64
N GLU A 742 3.78 43.18 28.56
CA GLU A 742 4.65 42.04 28.77
C GLU A 742 5.76 41.95 27.72
N TYR A 743 5.61 42.57 26.59
CA TYR A 743 6.58 42.63 25.49
C TYR A 743 7.88 43.30 25.89
N CYS A 744 7.76 44.39 26.67
CA CYS A 744 8.89 45.15 27.21
C CYS A 744 8.65 45.42 28.69
N PRO A 745 8.91 44.46 29.59
CA PRO A 745 8.61 44.58 31.01
C PRO A 745 9.50 45.57 31.76
N ASN A 746 10.59 45.99 31.15
CA ASN A 746 11.53 46.95 31.72
C ASN A 746 12.21 47.80 30.63
N ASP A 747 12.82 48.93 31.04
CA ASP A 747 13.48 49.90 30.15
C ASP A 747 14.68 49.30 29.40
N LYS A 748 15.34 48.30 29.95
CA LYS A 748 16.46 47.63 29.31
C LYS A 748 15.99 46.81 28.07
N VAL A 749 14.94 46.02 28.22
CA VAL A 749 14.32 45.26 27.15
C VAL A 749 13.73 46.20 26.08
N PHE A 750 13.01 47.22 26.52
CA PHE A 750 12.44 48.23 25.64
C PHE A 750 13.51 48.96 24.82
N GLY A 751 14.59 49.37 25.45
CA GLY A 751 15.71 50.01 24.76
C GLY A 751 16.40 49.10 23.76
N GLN A 752 16.48 47.80 24.06
CA GLN A 752 16.99 46.82 23.10
C GLN A 752 16.06 46.65 21.89
N SER A 753 14.76 46.61 22.12
CA SER A 753 13.75 46.53 21.04
C SER A 753 13.77 47.77 20.14
N LEU A 754 14.02 48.96 20.68
CA LEU A 754 14.21 50.14 19.87
C LEU A 754 15.48 50.10 19.01
N VAL A 755 16.57 49.53 19.52
CA VAL A 755 17.81 49.32 18.74
C VAL A 755 17.54 48.35 17.60
N GLU A 756 16.80 47.29 17.83
CA GLU A 756 16.35 46.35 16.80
C GLU A 756 15.44 46.98 15.73
N CYS A 757 14.74 48.09 16.10
CA CYS A 757 13.99 48.93 15.18
C CYS A 757 14.85 49.88 14.35
N GLY A 758 16.16 49.85 14.54
CA GLY A 758 17.11 50.67 13.81
C GLY A 758 17.41 52.04 14.46
N PHE A 759 16.98 52.28 15.70
CA PHE A 759 17.33 53.48 16.46
C PHE A 759 18.66 53.32 17.19
N ASN A 760 19.42 54.40 17.27
CA ASN A 760 20.72 54.38 17.92
C ASN A 760 20.60 54.73 19.39
N LYS A 761 21.42 54.06 20.22
CA LYS A 761 21.48 54.30 21.68
C LYS A 761 22.77 55.02 22.04
N HIS A 762 22.65 56.15 22.74
CA HIS A 762 23.77 56.94 23.22
C HIS A 762 23.75 57.16 24.71
N ARG A 763 24.88 57.11 25.37
CA ARG A 763 24.97 57.37 26.82
C ARG A 763 25.40 58.83 27.08
N ALA A 764 24.55 59.62 27.66
CA ALA A 764 24.80 61.03 28.05
C ALA A 764 24.81 61.20 29.55
N SER A 765 25.24 62.31 30.07
CA SER A 765 25.27 62.69 31.50
C SER A 765 23.88 62.61 32.16
N LYS A 766 22.81 62.87 31.42
CA LYS A 766 21.41 62.79 31.86
C LYS A 766 20.76 61.45 31.83
N GLY A 767 21.47 60.40 31.29
CA GLY A 767 20.94 59.08 31.15
C GLY A 767 21.18 58.49 29.73
N ILE A 768 20.42 57.46 29.38
CA ILE A 768 20.47 56.84 28.05
C ILE A 768 19.53 57.59 27.11
N LEU A 769 20.06 58.03 25.98
CA LEU A 769 19.31 58.70 24.92
C LEU A 769 19.07 57.70 23.78
N MET A 770 17.88 57.73 23.23
CA MET A 770 17.54 57.08 21.94
C MET A 770 17.51 58.19 20.87
N LEU A 771 18.23 57.95 19.76
CA LEU A 771 18.36 58.91 18.67
C LEU A 771 17.50 58.46 17.50
N GLY A 772 16.97 59.43 16.74
CA GLY A 772 16.21 59.18 15.53
C GLY A 772 14.67 59.30 15.68
N PHE A 773 14.18 59.68 16.87
CA PHE A 773 12.77 59.99 17.08
C PHE A 773 12.57 60.85 18.32
N ARG A 774 11.41 61.53 18.41
CA ARG A 774 10.89 62.21 19.62
C ARG A 774 9.47 61.74 19.91
N LEU A 775 9.03 61.93 21.12
CA LEU A 775 7.61 61.78 21.47
C LEU A 775 6.78 62.93 20.88
N LEU A 776 5.54 62.67 20.52
CA LEU A 776 4.55 63.67 20.17
C LEU A 776 4.25 64.54 21.39
N THR A 777 4.00 65.83 21.21
CA THR A 777 3.50 66.70 22.24
C THR A 777 2.03 66.49 22.48
N ASP A 778 1.50 66.93 23.63
CA ASP A 778 0.09 66.77 23.93
C ASP A 778 -0.81 67.47 22.90
N GLU A 779 -0.34 68.62 22.34
CA GLU A 779 -1.04 69.34 21.27
C GLU A 779 -1.09 68.53 19.96
N GLU A 780 0.05 67.88 19.59
CA GLU A 780 0.11 67.06 18.42
C GLU A 780 -0.72 65.75 18.55
N LEU A 781 -0.81 65.25 19.78
CA LEU A 781 -1.66 64.07 20.08
C LEU A 781 -3.15 64.42 19.99
N ALA A 782 -3.56 65.63 20.51
CA ALA A 782 -4.92 66.10 20.40
C ALA A 782 -5.36 66.37 18.95
N ALA A 783 -4.49 67.04 18.16
CA ALA A 783 -4.77 67.28 16.73
C ALA A 783 -4.89 66.01 15.92
N ARG A 784 -4.17 64.96 16.29
CA ARG A 784 -4.22 63.68 15.62
C ARG A 784 -5.50 62.91 15.96
N GLN A 785 -5.93 62.96 17.21
CA GLN A 785 -7.18 62.36 17.66
C GLN A 785 -8.39 63.00 16.97
N GLU A 786 -8.39 64.35 16.87
CA GLU A 786 -9.42 65.09 16.15
C GLU A 786 -9.49 64.70 14.67
N ALA A 787 -8.34 64.43 13.99
CA ALA A 787 -8.30 64.03 12.62
C ALA A 787 -8.81 62.59 12.45
N GLU A 788 -8.48 61.68 13.38
CA GLU A 788 -8.95 60.27 13.38
C GLU A 788 -10.48 60.21 13.62
N ASP A 789 -10.98 61.00 14.58
CA ASP A 789 -12.43 61.13 14.87
C ASP A 789 -13.21 61.70 13.66
N GLU A 790 -12.62 62.65 12.91
CA GLU A 790 -13.22 63.19 11.68
C GLU A 790 -13.25 62.17 10.54
N GLU A 791 -12.23 61.34 10.42
CA GLU A 791 -12.16 60.30 9.40
C GLU A 791 -13.15 59.15 9.70
N GLU A 792 -13.27 58.72 10.96
CA GLU A 792 -14.26 57.75 11.42
C GLU A 792 -15.71 58.25 11.20
N ILE A 793 -15.95 59.56 11.48
CA ILE A 793 -17.24 60.18 11.18
C ILE A 793 -17.52 60.20 9.67
N ARG A 794 -16.52 60.45 8.82
CA ARG A 794 -16.68 60.39 7.35
C ARG A 794 -16.98 58.98 6.85
N GLU A 795 -16.31 57.98 7.41
CA GLU A 795 -16.56 56.57 7.04
C GLU A 795 -17.95 56.10 7.48
N LEU A 796 -18.45 56.56 8.62
CA LEU A 796 -19.81 56.27 9.12
C LEU A 796 -20.93 56.88 8.26
N PHE A 797 -20.63 57.96 7.53
CA PHE A 797 -21.61 58.66 6.69
C PHE A 797 -21.38 58.48 5.18
N ALA A 798 -20.41 57.68 4.78
CA ALA A 798 -20.17 57.23 3.40
C ALA A 798 -20.79 55.85 3.11
#